data_594cd13d90b0100e7f9ce9dd740c6a0c
#
_entry.id   594cd13d90b0100e7f9ce9dd740c6a0c
#
_cell.length_a   1.000
_cell.length_b   1.000
_cell.length_c   1.000
_cell.angle_alpha   90.00
_cell.angle_beta   90.00
_cell.angle_gamma   90.00
#
_symmetry.space_group_name_H-M   'P 1'
#
loop_
_entity.id
_entity.type
_entity.pdbx_description
1 polymer ?
#
loop_
_entity_poly.entity_id
_entity_poly.type
_entity_poly.pdbx_seq_one_letter_code
_entity_poly.pdbx_strand_id
1 'polypeptide(L)'
;MLDLPNYAIAEIIHQGPKIDVCRGVRQSDRVPVVIKLLKEQYPDLADIAKLRHEYQLVSSLNLGGVVRAYSMEKYRNGLALILEAFGHESLRENLARQVPPLGTFLNIAIQLADTLGQLHSHRVIHKDLKPSNVIIDIHTGQVKITDFGISSMLAREEHGGTNPQHLQGTLAYISPEQTGRMSRSLDYRTDFYSLGVMFYELLSGQRPFDTQDPIELVHCHLAKNPRSLTQLVPGIPPVLRDIVHRLLAKNAEDRYQNAFGLKADLEQCRQQLTERGQIEAFEIGRHDRSGQLRIAQKLYGREQAVKNLLASFERVQHGDEQGQIEIVLVTGQSGIGKSSLVNQIQIPVTQARSYFIAGKADQLKRDIPYAPIRQSFESLVEQLLTEKTAQLEQWRAKILAALGNSAQAIIEVIPKLALILGTQPPVPDLPPTEAQNRFIRLFAELIQVFARRDHPLVLFLDDLQWADLASLELLSRLTTSQARAHVLLIGAYRDNEVAPGHPLLSTLNAIAAQGYSPVELAVTPLSSDTVLTLMSDAMPESDSRALRSLANLLHQKTQGNPFFVAQMLKTLYDEEQLQFDFNQGIWRWDLDRIQTVGITDLNLIDLIVSNLKKLAPQTQTLLKIAACIGTRFDLQTLAPIVDQSPLSLAQSLMPALQQSMVLPLNFELQTTLSLTEEDWQNASASSTHWVYRFLHDRIHQAAYSLVEPVERADIHARLGHLMLQSTPKERRSEVIFDIVNQLNAGIAIARTLIEPATLADLNLQAAAKAKRAA
;
A
#
# COMPACT_ATOMS: atom_id res chain seq x y z
N MET A 1 32.87 -17.00 -21.75
CA MET A 1 32.97 -15.54 -21.99
C MET A 1 31.58 -14.99 -22.23
N LEU A 2 31.30 -13.84 -21.66
CA LEU A 2 30.06 -13.13 -21.95
C LEU A 2 30.22 -12.57 -23.36
N ASP A 3 29.41 -13.00 -24.32
CA ASP A 3 29.45 -12.59 -25.70
C ASP A 3 28.19 -11.84 -26.06
N LEU A 4 28.29 -10.54 -26.31
CA LEU A 4 27.22 -9.67 -26.76
C LEU A 4 27.61 -9.05 -28.10
N PRO A 5 26.89 -9.32 -29.17
CA PRO A 5 27.21 -8.75 -30.49
C PRO A 5 27.36 -7.23 -30.44
N ASN A 6 28.34 -6.69 -31.15
CA ASN A 6 28.65 -5.24 -31.21
C ASN A 6 29.26 -4.62 -29.95
N TYR A 7 29.53 -5.38 -28.88
CA TYR A 7 30.13 -4.88 -27.65
C TYR A 7 31.33 -5.74 -27.24
N ALA A 8 32.42 -5.10 -26.86
CA ALA A 8 33.59 -5.77 -26.27
C ALA A 8 33.53 -5.59 -24.76
N ILE A 9 33.27 -6.66 -24.02
CA ILE A 9 33.22 -6.66 -22.56
C ILE A 9 34.64 -6.69 -22.02
N ALA A 10 35.02 -5.69 -21.20
CA ALA A 10 36.33 -5.55 -20.61
C ALA A 10 36.43 -6.17 -19.22
N GLU A 11 35.48 -5.89 -18.36
CA GLU A 11 35.48 -6.37 -16.97
C GLU A 11 34.04 -6.51 -16.41
N ILE A 12 33.90 -7.36 -15.41
CA ILE A 12 32.65 -7.44 -14.63
C ILE A 12 32.82 -6.55 -13.39
N ILE A 13 32.01 -5.50 -13.30
CA ILE A 13 32.03 -4.53 -12.20
C ILE A 13 31.31 -5.10 -10.97
N HIS A 14 30.16 -5.77 -11.19
CA HIS A 14 29.33 -6.30 -10.12
C HIS A 14 28.67 -7.62 -10.54
N GLN A 15 28.71 -8.61 -9.64
CA GLN A 15 27.99 -9.88 -9.81
C GLN A 15 26.85 -9.97 -8.80
N GLY A 16 25.63 -9.63 -9.25
CA GLY A 16 24.43 -9.80 -8.47
C GLY A 16 23.87 -11.22 -8.54
N PRO A 17 22.83 -11.54 -7.77
CA PRO A 17 22.19 -12.87 -7.83
C PRO A 17 21.51 -13.12 -9.19
N LYS A 18 20.92 -12.11 -9.81
CA LYS A 18 20.13 -12.19 -11.06
C LYS A 18 20.73 -11.37 -12.23
N ILE A 19 21.51 -10.34 -11.92
CA ILE A 19 22.05 -9.39 -12.91
C ILE A 19 23.55 -9.27 -12.72
N ASP A 20 24.32 -9.36 -13.83
CA ASP A 20 25.71 -8.98 -13.88
C ASP A 20 25.83 -7.58 -14.50
N VAL A 21 26.70 -6.75 -13.95
CA VAL A 21 27.03 -5.43 -14.46
C VAL A 21 28.46 -5.46 -14.97
N CYS A 22 28.62 -5.15 -16.25
CA CYS A 22 29.91 -5.22 -16.95
C CYS A 22 30.30 -3.85 -17.51
N ARG A 23 31.57 -3.56 -17.56
CA ARG A 23 32.11 -2.45 -18.33
C ARG A 23 32.59 -2.97 -19.69
N GLY A 24 32.29 -2.23 -20.74
CA GLY A 24 32.67 -2.59 -22.12
C GLY A 24 32.80 -1.39 -23.03
N VAL A 25 33.02 -1.68 -24.27
CA VAL A 25 33.13 -0.67 -25.32
C VAL A 25 32.26 -1.08 -26.51
N ARG A 26 31.44 -0.16 -26.99
CA ARG A 26 30.68 -0.35 -28.23
C ARG A 26 31.62 -0.35 -29.41
N GLN A 27 31.61 -1.43 -30.22
CA GLN A 27 32.61 -1.65 -31.25
C GLN A 27 32.52 -0.66 -32.45
N SER A 28 31.29 -0.17 -32.73
CA SER A 28 31.04 0.71 -33.89
C SER A 28 31.71 2.07 -33.79
N ASP A 29 31.78 2.66 -32.60
CA ASP A 29 32.24 4.04 -32.34
C ASP A 29 33.23 4.15 -31.17
N ARG A 30 33.57 3.02 -30.55
CA ARG A 30 34.47 2.91 -29.39
C ARG A 30 34.00 3.70 -28.15
N VAL A 31 32.70 3.96 -28.04
CA VAL A 31 32.13 4.61 -26.85
C VAL A 31 32.18 3.63 -25.69
N PRO A 32 32.71 4.04 -24.50
CA PRO A 32 32.64 3.22 -23.29
C PRO A 32 31.21 3.11 -22.81
N VAL A 33 30.82 1.91 -22.40
CA VAL A 33 29.45 1.60 -21.94
C VAL A 33 29.45 0.74 -20.68
N VAL A 34 28.40 0.83 -19.91
CA VAL A 34 28.06 -0.12 -18.83
C VAL A 34 26.90 -0.97 -19.32
N ILE A 35 27.00 -2.27 -19.12
CA ILE A 35 26.06 -3.27 -19.63
C ILE A 35 25.49 -4.04 -18.44
N LYS A 36 24.18 -3.98 -18.23
CA LYS A 36 23.46 -4.82 -17.28
C LYS A 36 22.92 -6.04 -18.02
N LEU A 37 23.28 -7.24 -17.57
CA LEU A 37 22.95 -8.53 -18.20
C LEU A 37 22.14 -9.40 -17.25
N LEU A 38 21.04 -9.98 -17.72
CA LEU A 38 20.35 -11.06 -17.00
C LEU A 38 21.19 -12.34 -17.06
N LYS A 39 21.48 -12.94 -15.87
CA LYS A 39 22.39 -14.10 -15.75
C LYS A 39 21.75 -15.40 -16.22
N GLU A 40 20.47 -15.59 -15.91
CA GLU A 40 19.76 -16.82 -16.16
C GLU A 40 19.57 -17.06 -17.66
N GLN A 41 19.71 -18.31 -18.08
CA GLN A 41 19.49 -18.68 -19.48
C GLN A 41 18.03 -18.51 -19.89
N TYR A 42 17.11 -18.66 -18.94
CA TYR A 42 15.66 -18.42 -19.08
C TYR A 42 15.21 -17.51 -17.92
N PRO A 43 15.38 -16.18 -18.06
CA PRO A 43 15.00 -15.25 -17.01
C PRO A 43 13.51 -15.27 -16.77
N ASP A 44 13.15 -15.00 -15.53
CA ASP A 44 11.75 -14.85 -15.15
C ASP A 44 11.19 -13.52 -15.74
N LEU A 45 9.89 -13.50 -16.00
CA LEU A 45 9.20 -12.32 -16.55
C LEU A 45 9.36 -11.07 -15.71
N ALA A 46 9.38 -11.21 -14.38
CA ALA A 46 9.54 -10.08 -13.49
C ALA A 46 10.90 -9.42 -13.66
N ASP A 47 11.96 -10.19 -13.93
CA ASP A 47 13.31 -9.67 -14.15
C ASP A 47 13.44 -8.99 -15.52
N ILE A 48 12.83 -9.58 -16.55
CA ILE A 48 12.72 -8.96 -17.89
C ILE A 48 11.95 -7.64 -17.79
N ALA A 49 10.82 -7.64 -17.08
CA ALA A 49 9.98 -6.47 -16.89
C ALA A 49 10.71 -5.34 -16.17
N LYS A 50 11.48 -5.64 -15.11
CA LYS A 50 12.28 -4.64 -14.37
C LYS A 50 13.32 -3.98 -15.26
N LEU A 51 14.02 -4.76 -16.09
CA LEU A 51 15.04 -4.22 -16.96
C LEU A 51 14.45 -3.36 -18.10
N ARG A 52 13.30 -3.77 -18.66
CA ARG A 52 12.53 -2.97 -19.63
C ARG A 52 12.01 -1.69 -19.02
N HIS A 53 11.46 -1.78 -17.81
CA HIS A 53 10.96 -0.62 -17.10
C HIS A 53 12.07 0.41 -16.87
N GLU A 54 13.24 -0.03 -16.40
CA GLU A 54 14.41 0.83 -16.24
C GLU A 54 14.78 1.51 -17.56
N TYR A 55 14.83 0.76 -18.66
CA TYR A 55 15.13 1.31 -19.97
C TYR A 55 14.10 2.35 -20.42
N GLN A 56 12.82 2.03 -20.40
CA GLN A 56 11.76 2.93 -20.84
C GLN A 56 11.73 4.22 -20.03
N LEU A 57 11.86 4.09 -18.71
CA LEU A 57 11.87 5.24 -17.81
C LEU A 57 13.08 6.13 -18.07
N VAL A 58 14.28 5.57 -18.01
CA VAL A 58 15.53 6.33 -18.17
C VAL A 58 15.64 6.94 -19.57
N SER A 59 15.19 6.23 -20.62
CA SER A 59 15.19 6.74 -21.99
C SER A 59 14.23 7.93 -22.18
N SER A 60 13.16 8.00 -21.40
CA SER A 60 12.23 9.15 -21.41
C SER A 60 12.77 10.36 -20.66
N LEU A 61 13.76 10.17 -19.78
CA LEU A 61 14.35 11.20 -18.94
C LEU A 61 15.66 11.73 -19.59
N ASN A 62 15.69 13.01 -19.95
CA ASN A 62 16.91 13.65 -20.41
C ASN A 62 17.46 14.58 -19.31
N LEU A 63 17.89 13.99 -18.19
CA LEU A 63 18.35 14.70 -17.00
C LEU A 63 19.87 14.51 -16.80
N GLY A 64 20.58 15.61 -16.54
CA GLY A 64 22.03 15.60 -16.35
C GLY A 64 22.50 14.77 -15.15
N GLY A 65 21.69 14.68 -14.09
CA GLY A 65 21.97 13.92 -12.88
C GLY A 65 21.57 12.45 -12.92
N VAL A 66 21.12 11.92 -14.08
CA VAL A 66 20.73 10.53 -14.29
C VAL A 66 21.65 9.87 -15.30
N VAL A 67 22.05 8.62 -15.07
CA VAL A 67 22.83 7.82 -16.04
C VAL A 67 21.95 7.53 -17.25
N ARG A 68 22.44 7.83 -18.46
CA ARG A 68 21.68 7.65 -19.71
C ARG A 68 21.57 6.19 -20.12
N ALA A 69 20.42 5.79 -20.64
CA ALA A 69 20.24 4.52 -21.34
C ALA A 69 20.43 4.74 -22.86
N TYR A 70 21.29 3.93 -23.48
CA TYR A 70 21.53 4.03 -24.91
C TYR A 70 20.65 3.10 -25.73
N SER A 71 20.60 1.81 -25.37
CA SER A 71 19.78 0.81 -26.04
C SER A 71 19.48 -0.37 -25.14
N MET A 72 18.54 -1.18 -25.61
CA MET A 72 18.26 -2.51 -25.05
C MET A 72 18.49 -3.55 -26.14
N GLU A 73 19.29 -4.55 -25.83
CA GLU A 73 19.70 -5.59 -26.79
C GLU A 73 19.17 -6.97 -26.35
N LYS A 74 18.91 -7.85 -27.30
CA LYS A 74 18.63 -9.25 -26.98
C LYS A 74 19.94 -9.94 -26.59
N TYR A 75 19.92 -10.63 -25.45
CA TYR A 75 21.04 -11.41 -24.94
C TYR A 75 20.56 -12.79 -24.52
N ARG A 76 20.96 -13.84 -25.27
CA ARG A 76 20.43 -15.22 -25.09
C ARG A 76 18.89 -15.21 -25.17
N ASN A 77 18.19 -15.77 -24.16
CA ASN A 77 16.74 -15.72 -24.05
C ASN A 77 16.24 -14.56 -23.17
N GLY A 78 17.12 -13.62 -22.83
CA GLY A 78 16.84 -12.45 -22.01
C GLY A 78 17.27 -11.15 -22.68
N LEU A 79 17.56 -10.14 -21.87
CA LEU A 79 17.88 -8.79 -22.27
C LEU A 79 19.18 -8.29 -21.68
N ALA A 80 19.82 -7.36 -22.40
CA ALA A 80 20.95 -6.56 -21.97
C ALA A 80 20.59 -5.08 -22.08
N LEU A 81 20.75 -4.32 -21.00
CA LEU A 81 20.57 -2.88 -20.98
C LEU A 81 21.93 -2.18 -21.11
N ILE A 82 22.06 -1.32 -22.12
CA ILE A 82 23.27 -0.57 -22.42
C ILE A 82 23.14 0.83 -21.86
N LEU A 83 24.02 1.18 -20.93
CA LEU A 83 24.04 2.45 -20.21
C LEU A 83 25.30 3.26 -20.51
N GLU A 84 25.24 4.55 -20.23
CA GLU A 84 26.38 5.45 -20.22
C GLU A 84 27.42 4.98 -19.20
N ALA A 85 28.69 4.91 -19.61
CA ALA A 85 29.80 4.70 -18.67
C ALA A 85 30.18 6.03 -18.04
N PHE A 86 29.44 6.42 -16.99
CA PHE A 86 29.70 7.61 -16.21
C PHE A 86 30.55 7.26 -14.98
N GLY A 87 31.56 8.08 -14.67
CA GLY A 87 32.40 7.91 -13.49
C GLY A 87 33.11 6.56 -13.42
N HIS A 88 33.74 6.26 -12.29
CA HIS A 88 34.51 5.04 -12.12
C HIS A 88 34.05 4.19 -10.94
N GLU A 89 33.29 4.77 -10.00
CA GLU A 89 32.91 4.11 -8.76
C GLU A 89 31.57 4.61 -8.22
N SER A 90 30.95 3.78 -7.38
CA SER A 90 29.77 4.16 -6.63
C SER A 90 30.15 4.97 -5.37
N LEU A 91 29.21 5.78 -4.83
CA LEU A 91 29.39 6.43 -3.55
C LEU A 91 29.66 5.44 -2.40
N ARG A 92 29.18 4.19 -2.52
CA ARG A 92 29.44 3.15 -1.53
C ARG A 92 30.92 2.76 -1.51
N GLU A 93 31.54 2.59 -2.69
CA GLU A 93 32.98 2.28 -2.80
C GLU A 93 33.83 3.45 -2.32
N ASN A 94 33.40 4.67 -2.64
CA ASN A 94 34.06 5.89 -2.17
C ASN A 94 34.00 6.00 -0.63
N LEU A 95 32.82 5.81 -0.05
CA LEU A 95 32.59 5.85 1.42
C LEU A 95 33.36 4.75 2.16
N ALA A 96 33.52 3.56 1.55
CA ALA A 96 34.30 2.47 2.15
C ALA A 96 35.78 2.83 2.32
N ARG A 97 36.30 3.78 1.55
CA ARG A 97 37.68 4.28 1.68
C ARG A 97 37.79 5.41 2.70
N GLN A 98 36.88 6.37 2.65
CA GLN A 98 36.90 7.50 3.59
C GLN A 98 35.55 8.23 3.61
N VAL A 99 35.23 8.78 4.78
CA VAL A 99 34.12 9.73 4.93
C VAL A 99 34.48 11.03 4.18
N PRO A 100 33.60 11.54 3.30
CA PRO A 100 33.91 12.73 2.52
C PRO A 100 34.07 13.97 3.42
N PRO A 101 35.01 14.88 3.12
CA PRO A 101 35.07 16.18 3.76
C PRO A 101 33.75 16.95 3.60
N LEU A 102 33.43 17.83 4.55
CA LEU A 102 32.17 18.57 4.62
C LEU A 102 31.83 19.31 3.33
N GLY A 103 32.78 19.95 2.66
CA GLY A 103 32.58 20.62 1.38
C GLY A 103 32.24 19.67 0.25
N THR A 104 32.88 18.49 0.21
CA THR A 104 32.58 17.43 -0.77
C THR A 104 31.19 16.85 -0.52
N PHE A 105 30.83 16.58 0.76
CA PHE A 105 29.49 16.15 1.12
C PHE A 105 28.42 17.15 0.63
N LEU A 106 28.60 18.45 0.90
CA LEU A 106 27.63 19.48 0.48
C LEU A 106 27.48 19.54 -1.05
N ASN A 107 28.58 19.40 -1.81
CA ASN A 107 28.51 19.37 -3.27
C ASN A 107 27.74 18.15 -3.79
N ILE A 108 27.95 16.97 -3.19
CA ILE A 108 27.20 15.74 -3.52
C ILE A 108 25.73 15.92 -3.15
N ALA A 109 25.45 16.40 -1.94
CA ALA A 109 24.09 16.55 -1.40
C ALA A 109 23.24 17.52 -2.24
N ILE A 110 23.82 18.64 -2.68
CA ILE A 110 23.16 19.63 -3.53
C ILE A 110 22.79 19.02 -4.90
N GLN A 111 23.71 18.28 -5.52
CA GLN A 111 23.46 17.64 -6.81
C GLN A 111 22.37 16.57 -6.71
N LEU A 112 22.37 15.78 -5.64
CA LEU A 112 21.33 14.76 -5.39
C LEU A 112 19.97 15.42 -5.15
N ALA A 113 19.91 16.48 -4.34
CA ALA A 113 18.66 17.22 -4.11
C ALA A 113 18.12 17.83 -5.43
N ASP A 114 18.99 18.40 -6.27
CA ASP A 114 18.62 18.95 -7.56
C ASP A 114 18.06 17.87 -8.51
N THR A 115 18.78 16.74 -8.62
CA THR A 115 18.35 15.61 -9.46
C THR A 115 17.02 15.03 -9.00
N LEU A 116 16.81 14.85 -7.69
CA LEU A 116 15.55 14.41 -7.15
C LEU A 116 14.42 15.41 -7.44
N GLY A 117 14.68 16.72 -7.33
CA GLY A 117 13.71 17.75 -7.71
C GLY A 117 13.25 17.63 -9.14
N GLN A 118 14.19 17.37 -10.06
CA GLN A 118 13.88 17.15 -11.47
C GLN A 118 13.11 15.83 -11.69
N LEU A 119 13.50 14.72 -11.05
CA LEU A 119 12.77 13.44 -11.12
C LEU A 119 11.34 13.59 -10.63
N HIS A 120 11.14 14.20 -9.47
CA HIS A 120 9.82 14.40 -8.89
C HIS A 120 8.93 15.32 -9.72
N SER A 121 9.50 16.32 -10.43
CA SER A 121 8.75 17.16 -11.37
C SER A 121 8.23 16.36 -12.58
N HIS A 122 8.95 15.30 -12.98
CA HIS A 122 8.53 14.33 -13.98
C HIS A 122 7.66 13.20 -13.41
N ARG A 123 7.20 13.32 -12.15
CA ARG A 123 6.39 12.31 -11.43
C ARG A 123 7.09 10.97 -11.23
N VAL A 124 8.42 10.95 -11.22
CA VAL A 124 9.23 9.75 -11.01
C VAL A 124 9.66 9.66 -9.56
N ILE A 125 9.38 8.54 -8.91
CA ILE A 125 9.82 8.18 -7.56
C ILE A 125 10.84 7.06 -7.69
N HIS A 126 12.04 7.22 -7.12
CA HIS A 126 13.14 6.26 -7.27
C HIS A 126 12.95 4.98 -6.44
N LYS A 127 12.56 5.10 -5.17
CA LYS A 127 12.27 4.04 -4.18
C LYS A 127 13.46 3.22 -3.67
N ASP A 128 14.61 3.23 -4.32
CA ASP A 128 15.82 2.50 -3.89
C ASP A 128 17.06 3.39 -3.89
N LEU A 129 16.92 4.60 -3.34
CA LEU A 129 18.03 5.53 -3.24
C LEU A 129 19.01 5.07 -2.15
N LYS A 130 20.27 4.80 -2.56
CA LYS A 130 21.34 4.31 -1.68
C LYS A 130 22.72 4.62 -2.27
N PRO A 131 23.82 4.59 -1.51
CA PRO A 131 25.15 4.93 -2.01
C PRO A 131 25.63 4.07 -3.20
N SER A 132 25.18 2.81 -3.32
CA SER A 132 25.54 1.96 -4.47
C SER A 132 24.83 2.35 -5.77
N ASN A 133 23.70 3.09 -5.68
CA ASN A 133 22.93 3.54 -6.83
C ASN A 133 23.24 5.01 -7.21
N VAL A 134 24.32 5.56 -6.65
CA VAL A 134 24.86 6.87 -7.01
C VAL A 134 26.30 6.71 -7.47
N ILE A 135 26.57 7.07 -8.72
CA ILE A 135 27.90 6.99 -9.33
C ILE A 135 28.55 8.36 -9.22
N ILE A 136 29.82 8.38 -8.84
CA ILE A 136 30.63 9.61 -8.73
C ILE A 136 31.79 9.60 -9.72
N ASP A 137 32.01 10.71 -10.35
CA ASP A 137 33.26 11.02 -11.01
C ASP A 137 34.16 11.79 -10.02
N ILE A 138 35.18 11.12 -9.51
CA ILE A 138 36.10 11.68 -8.51
C ILE A 138 36.93 12.88 -9.00
N HIS A 139 37.10 13.02 -10.33
CA HIS A 139 37.87 14.12 -10.91
C HIS A 139 37.05 15.40 -11.01
N THR A 140 35.78 15.28 -11.37
CA THR A 140 34.89 16.44 -11.54
C THR A 140 34.01 16.69 -10.30
N GLY A 141 33.85 15.70 -9.42
CA GLY A 141 32.93 15.74 -8.32
C GLY A 141 31.44 15.67 -8.73
N GLN A 142 31.16 15.32 -9.99
CA GLN A 142 29.80 15.12 -10.47
C GLN A 142 29.24 13.78 -10.00
N VAL A 143 27.93 13.76 -9.71
CA VAL A 143 27.21 12.53 -9.35
C VAL A 143 26.03 12.31 -10.27
N LYS A 144 25.72 11.03 -10.54
CA LYS A 144 24.53 10.61 -11.27
C LYS A 144 23.85 9.45 -10.57
N ILE A 145 22.52 9.49 -10.58
CA ILE A 145 21.66 8.43 -10.06
C ILE A 145 21.46 7.35 -11.12
N THR A 146 21.46 6.09 -10.71
CA THR A 146 21.27 4.90 -11.56
C THR A 146 20.34 3.89 -10.86
N ASP A 147 19.94 2.83 -11.60
CA ASP A 147 19.15 1.71 -11.08
C ASP A 147 17.67 2.05 -10.77
N PHE A 148 16.91 2.27 -11.86
CA PHE A 148 15.49 2.62 -11.82
C PHE A 148 14.56 1.40 -11.92
N GLY A 149 15.04 0.19 -11.67
CA GLY A 149 14.29 -1.06 -11.88
C GLY A 149 13.03 -1.22 -11.04
N ILE A 150 12.88 -0.48 -9.92
CA ILE A 150 11.69 -0.47 -9.08
C ILE A 150 11.04 0.92 -8.94
N SER A 151 11.50 1.87 -9.74
CA SER A 151 10.98 3.25 -9.73
C SER A 151 9.53 3.31 -10.21
N SER A 152 8.84 4.38 -9.90
CA SER A 152 7.42 4.54 -10.18
C SER A 152 7.11 5.88 -10.84
N MET A 153 6.15 5.87 -11.76
CA MET A 153 5.56 7.08 -12.34
C MET A 153 4.20 7.44 -11.75
N LEU A 154 3.76 6.77 -10.69
CA LEU A 154 2.49 7.06 -10.01
C LEU A 154 2.69 8.10 -8.91
N ALA A 155 1.75 9.03 -8.81
CA ALA A 155 1.75 10.05 -7.75
C ALA A 155 1.62 9.44 -6.35
N ARG A 156 0.97 8.28 -6.22
CA ARG A 156 0.75 7.54 -4.96
C ARG A 156 0.62 6.05 -5.22
N GLU A 157 1.11 5.26 -4.28
CA GLU A 157 0.95 3.80 -4.27
C GLU A 157 0.57 3.32 -2.88
N GLU A 158 -0.25 2.29 -2.79
CA GLU A 158 -0.50 1.56 -1.54
C GLU A 158 0.24 0.22 -1.56
N HIS A 159 0.90 -0.07 -0.45
CA HIS A 159 1.54 -1.36 -0.25
C HIS A 159 0.51 -2.35 0.29
N GLY A 160 0.19 -3.38 -0.51
CA GLY A 160 -0.72 -4.46 -0.12
C GLY A 160 -0.06 -5.62 0.64
N GLY A 161 1.23 -5.54 0.95
CA GLY A 161 1.98 -6.68 1.47
C GLY A 161 2.71 -6.41 2.78
N THR A 162 2.48 -7.28 3.74
CA THR A 162 3.18 -7.31 5.03
C THR A 162 4.45 -8.16 5.02
N ASN A 163 4.82 -8.74 3.86
CA ASN A 163 5.96 -9.65 3.76
C ASN A 163 7.27 -8.89 3.55
N PRO A 164 8.22 -8.90 4.51
CA PRO A 164 9.53 -8.29 4.35
C PRO A 164 10.35 -8.82 3.17
N GLN A 165 10.08 -10.05 2.70
CA GLN A 165 10.76 -10.64 1.54
C GLN A 165 10.26 -10.06 0.22
N HIS A 166 9.07 -9.44 0.20
CA HIS A 166 8.49 -8.74 -0.94
C HIS A 166 8.64 -7.22 -0.86
N LEU A 167 9.35 -6.71 0.16
CA LEU A 167 9.63 -5.28 0.25
C LEU A 167 10.56 -4.88 -0.90
N GLN A 168 10.12 -3.91 -1.69
CA GLN A 168 10.96 -3.35 -2.75
C GLN A 168 11.98 -2.38 -2.16
N GLY A 169 13.21 -2.44 -2.64
CA GLY A 169 14.31 -1.63 -2.18
C GLY A 169 15.20 -2.32 -1.16
N THR A 170 16.21 -1.60 -0.74
CA THR A 170 17.22 -2.09 0.20
C THR A 170 16.78 -1.76 1.62
N LEU A 171 16.48 -2.76 2.44
CA LEU A 171 15.93 -2.60 3.79
C LEU A 171 16.66 -1.56 4.66
N ALA A 172 17.98 -1.41 4.50
CA ALA A 172 18.75 -0.45 5.28
C ALA A 172 18.45 1.02 4.96
N TYR A 173 17.81 1.32 3.82
CA TYR A 173 17.48 2.67 3.36
C TYR A 173 15.97 2.87 3.15
N ILE A 174 15.18 1.85 3.47
CA ILE A 174 13.73 1.85 3.25
C ILE A 174 13.03 2.91 4.10
N SER A 175 12.05 3.60 3.51
CA SER A 175 11.22 4.53 4.28
C SER A 175 10.16 3.80 5.13
N PRO A 176 9.67 4.41 6.22
CA PRO A 176 8.61 3.83 7.04
C PRO A 176 7.38 3.40 6.24
N GLU A 177 6.93 4.23 5.29
CA GLU A 177 5.77 3.96 4.44
C GLU A 177 6.01 2.83 3.43
N GLN A 178 7.24 2.59 2.97
CA GLN A 178 7.57 1.46 2.11
C GLN A 178 7.45 0.11 2.82
N THR A 179 7.43 0.09 4.14
CA THR A 179 7.32 -1.16 4.91
C THR A 179 5.94 -1.84 4.80
N GLY A 180 4.94 -1.14 4.26
CA GLY A 180 3.55 -1.60 4.20
C GLY A 180 2.86 -1.71 5.57
N ARG A 181 3.55 -1.33 6.65
CA ARG A 181 3.03 -1.36 8.03
C ARG A 181 2.53 0.00 8.51
N MET A 182 2.52 0.99 7.65
CA MET A 182 1.86 2.27 7.85
C MET A 182 0.67 2.35 6.91
N SER A 183 -0.47 2.86 7.39
CA SER A 183 -1.67 3.09 6.58
C SER A 183 -1.53 4.35 5.72
N ARG A 184 -0.42 4.45 5.02
CA ARG A 184 -0.10 5.57 4.16
C ARG A 184 0.26 5.08 2.77
N SER A 185 -0.23 5.77 1.76
CA SER A 185 0.26 5.59 0.40
C SER A 185 1.68 6.13 0.29
N LEU A 186 2.49 5.45 -0.50
CA LEU A 186 3.83 5.86 -0.85
C LEU A 186 3.76 7.02 -1.83
N ASP A 187 4.52 8.08 -1.56
CA ASP A 187 4.72 9.21 -2.47
C ASP A 187 6.22 9.54 -2.60
N TYR A 188 6.56 10.55 -3.42
CA TYR A 188 7.95 10.94 -3.70
C TYR A 188 8.77 11.31 -2.44
N ARG A 189 8.14 11.66 -1.30
CA ARG A 189 8.85 11.95 -0.05
C ARG A 189 9.52 10.73 0.59
N THR A 190 9.23 9.55 0.06
CA THR A 190 9.95 8.31 0.35
C THR A 190 11.43 8.44 -0.01
N ASP A 191 11.74 9.08 -1.15
CA ASP A 191 13.12 9.30 -1.60
C ASP A 191 13.88 10.25 -0.64
N PHE A 192 13.19 11.21 -0.02
CA PHE A 192 13.81 12.08 0.99
C PHE A 192 14.23 11.33 2.25
N TYR A 193 13.46 10.32 2.68
CA TYR A 193 13.89 9.50 3.80
C TYR A 193 15.14 8.70 3.46
N SER A 194 15.15 8.03 2.31
CA SER A 194 16.31 7.28 1.82
C SER A 194 17.53 8.18 1.64
N LEU A 195 17.34 9.40 1.15
CA LEU A 195 18.38 10.44 1.08
C LEU A 195 18.88 10.83 2.47
N GLY A 196 17.99 10.95 3.46
CA GLY A 196 18.33 11.21 4.85
C GLY A 196 19.20 10.10 5.46
N VAL A 197 18.89 8.84 5.19
CA VAL A 197 19.72 7.68 5.60
C VAL A 197 21.10 7.76 4.94
N MET A 198 21.16 8.08 3.65
CA MET A 198 22.41 8.22 2.91
C MET A 198 23.24 9.41 3.42
N PHE A 199 22.64 10.55 3.70
CA PHE A 199 23.34 11.71 4.27
C PHE A 199 23.87 11.42 5.67
N TYR A 200 23.10 10.71 6.49
CA TYR A 200 23.57 10.26 7.80
C TYR A 200 24.83 9.38 7.67
N GLU A 201 24.81 8.44 6.73
CA GLU A 201 25.94 7.53 6.47
C GLU A 201 27.14 8.28 5.88
N LEU A 202 26.94 9.20 4.94
CA LEU A 202 28.01 10.02 4.35
C LEU A 202 28.70 10.95 5.37
N LEU A 203 27.97 11.42 6.38
CA LEU A 203 28.53 12.30 7.42
C LEU A 203 29.19 11.53 8.56
N SER A 204 28.68 10.36 8.93
CA SER A 204 29.12 9.61 10.11
C SER A 204 29.94 8.37 9.80
N GLY A 205 29.93 7.89 8.55
CA GLY A 205 30.50 6.60 8.16
C GLY A 205 29.68 5.39 8.63
N GLN A 206 28.52 5.61 9.26
CA GLN A 206 27.66 4.56 9.82
C GLN A 206 26.20 4.78 9.42
N ARG A 207 25.47 3.70 9.22
CA ARG A 207 24.02 3.77 9.00
C ARG A 207 23.29 4.15 10.30
N PRO A 208 22.13 4.82 10.23
CA PRO A 208 21.35 5.18 11.41
C PRO A 208 20.87 3.97 12.20
N PHE A 209 20.63 2.85 11.51
CA PHE A 209 20.24 1.56 12.10
C PHE A 209 21.10 0.46 11.49
N ASP A 210 21.75 -0.31 12.34
CA ASP A 210 22.63 -1.40 11.94
C ASP A 210 22.26 -2.67 12.71
N THR A 211 21.31 -3.43 12.15
CA THR A 211 20.89 -4.75 12.63
C THR A 211 20.80 -5.71 11.46
N GLN A 212 21.13 -6.97 11.73
CA GLN A 212 21.09 -8.06 10.73
C GLN A 212 19.69 -8.71 10.65
N ASP A 213 18.80 -8.41 11.57
CA ASP A 213 17.44 -8.92 11.57
C ASP A 213 16.54 -8.02 10.73
N PRO A 214 15.94 -8.51 9.63
CA PRO A 214 15.08 -7.73 8.76
C PRO A 214 13.86 -7.14 9.47
N ILE A 215 13.27 -7.86 10.42
CA ILE A 215 12.09 -7.41 11.17
C ILE A 215 12.47 -6.30 12.14
N GLU A 216 13.60 -6.48 12.86
CA GLU A 216 14.12 -5.44 13.74
C GLU A 216 14.51 -4.18 12.95
N LEU A 217 15.07 -4.34 11.75
CA LEU A 217 15.43 -3.21 10.88
C LEU A 217 14.19 -2.42 10.43
N VAL A 218 13.14 -3.13 10.02
CA VAL A 218 11.84 -2.53 9.71
C VAL A 218 11.28 -1.78 10.94
N HIS A 219 11.34 -2.39 12.11
CA HIS A 219 10.92 -1.75 13.36
C HIS A 219 11.75 -0.48 13.65
N CYS A 220 13.06 -0.49 13.42
CA CYS A 220 13.90 0.68 13.59
C CYS A 220 13.48 1.84 12.67
N HIS A 221 13.17 1.55 11.40
CA HIS A 221 12.69 2.56 10.46
C HIS A 221 11.31 3.11 10.86
N LEU A 222 10.42 2.28 11.41
CA LEU A 222 9.08 2.71 11.82
C LEU A 222 9.07 3.55 13.11
N ALA A 223 9.85 3.14 14.12
CA ALA A 223 9.62 3.61 15.48
C ALA A 223 10.84 4.14 16.22
N LYS A 224 12.06 3.76 15.81
CA LYS A 224 13.28 4.11 16.56
C LYS A 224 13.90 5.40 16.02
N ASN A 225 14.23 6.32 16.92
CA ASN A 225 15.03 7.49 16.54
C ASN A 225 16.51 7.09 16.35
N PRO A 226 17.18 7.58 15.30
CA PRO A 226 18.60 7.37 15.11
C PRO A 226 19.40 8.06 16.21
N ARG A 227 20.62 7.60 16.43
CA ARG A 227 21.58 8.31 17.29
C ARG A 227 21.85 9.70 16.72
N SER A 228 21.97 10.70 17.59
CA SER A 228 22.26 12.05 17.13
C SER A 228 23.62 12.12 16.44
N LEU A 229 23.68 12.76 15.28
CA LEU A 229 24.94 12.99 14.56
C LEU A 229 25.97 13.75 15.40
N THR A 230 25.55 14.62 16.31
CA THR A 230 26.46 15.35 17.24
C THR A 230 27.19 14.45 18.22
N GLN A 231 26.64 13.25 18.49
CA GLN A 231 27.31 12.24 19.34
C GLN A 231 28.34 11.41 18.56
N LEU A 232 28.18 11.29 17.26
CA LEU A 232 29.02 10.45 16.38
C LEU A 232 30.11 11.26 15.69
N VAL A 233 29.83 12.52 15.34
CA VAL A 233 30.71 13.40 14.58
C VAL A 233 30.91 14.69 15.39
N PRO A 234 31.96 14.76 16.23
CA PRO A 234 32.26 15.97 16.96
C PRO A 234 32.49 17.17 16.03
N GLY A 235 31.81 18.29 16.30
CA GLY A 235 31.96 19.51 15.51
C GLY A 235 31.09 19.60 14.26
N ILE A 236 30.17 18.65 14.04
CA ILE A 236 29.19 18.78 12.95
C ILE A 236 28.30 20.03 13.17
N PRO A 237 28.09 20.88 12.13
CA PRO A 237 27.20 22.03 12.25
C PRO A 237 25.79 21.63 12.65
N PRO A 238 25.16 22.29 13.67
CA PRO A 238 23.81 21.94 14.12
C PRO A 238 22.78 21.92 13.00
N VAL A 239 22.86 22.83 12.03
CA VAL A 239 21.96 22.92 10.89
C VAL A 239 21.98 21.66 10.05
N LEU A 240 23.14 21.06 9.82
CA LEU A 240 23.23 19.80 9.04
C LEU A 240 22.60 18.62 9.78
N ARG A 241 22.79 18.56 11.12
CA ARG A 241 22.06 17.61 11.96
C ARG A 241 20.55 17.77 11.78
N ASP A 242 20.06 19.01 11.82
CA ASP A 242 18.62 19.32 11.74
C ASP A 242 18.06 19.01 10.36
N ILE A 243 18.80 19.28 9.28
CA ILE A 243 18.44 18.89 7.91
C ILE A 243 18.29 17.35 7.82
N VAL A 244 19.30 16.60 8.28
CA VAL A 244 19.27 15.13 8.25
C VAL A 244 18.15 14.58 9.15
N HIS A 245 17.95 15.16 10.33
CA HIS A 245 16.88 14.75 11.24
C HIS A 245 15.49 14.98 10.63
N ARG A 246 15.29 16.11 9.93
CA ARG A 246 14.06 16.41 9.20
C ARG A 246 13.82 15.42 8.05
N LEU A 247 14.84 15.04 7.30
CA LEU A 247 14.73 14.00 6.26
C LEU A 247 14.35 12.63 6.85
N LEU A 248 14.87 12.28 8.04
CA LEU A 248 14.61 11.02 8.74
C LEU A 248 13.32 11.01 9.58
N ALA A 249 12.51 12.07 9.50
CA ALA A 249 11.21 12.10 10.18
C ALA A 249 10.35 10.92 9.76
N LYS A 250 9.67 10.29 10.74
CA LYS A 250 8.85 9.09 10.49
C LYS A 250 7.63 9.38 9.63
N ASN A 251 6.99 10.51 9.88
CA ASN A 251 5.90 10.99 9.06
C ASN A 251 6.45 11.77 7.85
N ALA A 252 5.93 11.49 6.66
CA ALA A 252 6.34 12.18 5.45
C ALA A 252 6.00 13.69 5.48
N GLU A 253 4.96 14.10 6.24
CA GLU A 253 4.57 15.49 6.42
C GLU A 253 5.61 16.31 7.20
N ASP A 254 6.38 15.67 8.07
CA ASP A 254 7.40 16.34 8.89
C ASP A 254 8.75 16.45 8.14
N ARG A 255 8.87 15.83 6.94
CA ARG A 255 10.04 15.93 6.07
C ARG A 255 10.00 17.22 5.23
N TYR A 256 11.02 17.40 4.39
CA TYR A 256 10.94 18.38 3.31
C TYR A 256 9.78 18.04 2.37
N GLN A 257 9.06 19.08 1.91
CA GLN A 257 7.92 18.93 1.01
C GLN A 257 8.32 19.08 -0.47
N ASN A 258 9.50 19.61 -0.74
CA ASN A 258 10.09 19.62 -2.07
C ASN A 258 11.62 19.59 -2.01
N ALA A 259 12.23 19.08 -3.07
CA ALA A 259 13.68 18.96 -3.16
C ALA A 259 14.39 20.32 -3.33
N PHE A 260 13.70 21.33 -3.87
CA PHE A 260 14.27 22.65 -4.06
C PHE A 260 14.44 23.39 -2.73
N GLY A 261 13.51 23.19 -1.76
CA GLY A 261 13.67 23.68 -0.41
C GLY A 261 14.87 23.06 0.30
N LEU A 262 15.04 21.74 0.17
CA LEU A 262 16.23 21.04 0.67
C LEU A 262 17.52 21.57 0.01
N LYS A 263 17.52 21.72 -1.33
CA LYS A 263 18.65 22.25 -2.09
C LYS A 263 19.04 23.65 -1.61
N ALA A 264 18.07 24.55 -1.41
CA ALA A 264 18.29 25.92 -0.95
C ALA A 264 19.01 25.94 0.42
N ASP A 265 18.55 25.11 1.38
CA ASP A 265 19.17 25.02 2.69
C ASP A 265 20.62 24.48 2.60
N LEU A 266 20.86 23.47 1.75
CA LEU A 266 22.21 22.92 1.50
C LEU A 266 23.13 23.94 0.80
N GLU A 267 22.62 24.71 -0.15
CA GLU A 267 23.36 25.79 -0.84
C GLU A 267 23.73 26.90 0.14
N GLN A 268 22.83 27.26 1.06
CA GLN A 268 23.13 28.22 2.13
C GLN A 268 24.24 27.70 3.06
N CYS A 269 24.21 26.41 3.42
CA CYS A 269 25.29 25.78 4.17
C CYS A 269 26.64 25.86 3.42
N ARG A 270 26.63 25.55 2.12
CA ARG A 270 27.85 25.61 1.27
C ARG A 270 28.37 27.04 1.15
N GLN A 271 27.49 28.00 0.93
CA GLN A 271 27.88 29.42 0.85
C GLN A 271 28.54 29.89 2.11
N GLN A 272 27.94 29.63 3.29
CA GLN A 272 28.51 30.01 4.58
C GLN A 272 29.87 29.34 4.83
N LEU A 273 29.98 28.05 4.53
CA LEU A 273 31.24 27.32 4.66
C LEU A 273 32.34 27.92 3.77
N THR A 274 32.02 28.32 2.55
CA THR A 274 32.97 28.90 1.58
C THR A 274 33.38 30.33 2.00
N GLU A 275 32.41 31.15 2.43
CA GLU A 275 32.65 32.57 2.74
C GLU A 275 33.23 32.78 4.14
N ARG A 276 32.80 31.96 5.12
CA ARG A 276 33.11 32.16 6.54
C ARG A 276 33.91 31.05 7.18
N GLY A 277 34.14 29.95 6.47
CA GLY A 277 34.81 28.76 7.00
C GLY A 277 34.01 27.97 8.04
N GLN A 278 32.78 28.41 8.36
CA GLN A 278 31.89 27.77 9.33
C GLN A 278 30.41 27.95 8.92
N ILE A 279 29.56 27.03 9.37
CA ILE A 279 28.12 27.08 9.14
C ILE A 279 27.42 27.50 10.43
N GLU A 280 26.83 28.68 10.42
CA GLU A 280 26.03 29.22 11.52
C GLU A 280 24.60 28.67 11.49
N ALA A 281 23.92 28.72 12.64
CA ALA A 281 22.53 28.31 12.73
C ALA A 281 21.61 29.26 11.93
N PHE A 282 20.71 28.68 11.15
CA PHE A 282 19.63 29.38 10.47
C PHE A 282 18.35 28.52 10.46
N GLU A 283 17.23 29.12 10.20
CA GLU A 283 15.94 28.42 10.11
C GLU A 283 15.84 27.65 8.80
N ILE A 284 15.78 26.32 8.90
CA ILE A 284 15.68 25.43 7.74
C ILE A 284 14.26 25.39 7.17
N GLY A 285 14.13 25.15 5.86
CA GLY A 285 12.84 24.96 5.18
C GLY A 285 12.11 26.25 4.82
N ARG A 286 12.75 27.41 4.84
CA ARG A 286 12.13 28.68 4.40
C ARG A 286 11.67 28.66 2.95
N HIS A 287 12.35 27.90 2.11
CA HIS A 287 12.05 27.75 0.68
C HIS A 287 11.35 26.42 0.36
N ASP A 288 10.91 25.70 1.39
CA ASP A 288 10.24 24.40 1.24
C ASP A 288 8.75 24.58 0.89
N ARG A 289 8.47 25.27 -0.22
CA ARG A 289 7.12 25.58 -0.70
C ARG A 289 6.74 24.69 -1.87
N SER A 290 5.53 24.12 -1.81
CA SER A 290 4.99 23.30 -2.90
C SER A 290 3.82 23.99 -3.55
N GLY A 291 3.91 24.26 -4.86
CA GLY A 291 2.77 24.72 -5.68
C GLY A 291 1.80 23.60 -6.08
N GLN A 292 1.96 22.38 -5.56
CA GLN A 292 1.04 21.27 -5.78
C GLN A 292 0.05 21.17 -4.62
N LEU A 293 -1.25 21.05 -4.93
CA LEU A 293 -2.26 20.79 -3.91
C LEU A 293 -2.01 19.42 -3.28
N ARG A 294 -1.79 19.39 -1.96
CA ARG A 294 -1.52 18.17 -1.21
C ARG A 294 -2.37 18.11 0.04
N ILE A 295 -3.29 17.18 0.02
CA ILE A 295 -4.11 16.91 1.19
C ILE A 295 -3.34 15.92 2.07
N ALA A 296 -2.91 16.38 3.24
CA ALA A 296 -2.17 15.55 4.19
C ALA A 296 -3.02 14.36 4.65
N GLN A 297 -2.37 13.19 4.78
CA GLN A 297 -3.04 11.95 5.24
C GLN A 297 -3.07 11.84 6.76
N LYS A 298 -2.96 12.95 7.50
CA LYS A 298 -3.11 12.94 8.95
C LYS A 298 -4.59 13.03 9.35
N LEU A 299 -4.87 12.57 10.56
CA LEU A 299 -6.19 12.71 11.14
C LEU A 299 -6.35 14.10 11.74
N TYR A 300 -7.42 14.77 11.35
CA TYR A 300 -7.79 16.09 11.86
C TYR A 300 -8.96 15.96 12.81
N GLY A 301 -8.88 16.59 14.01
CA GLY A 301 -9.95 16.64 15.00
C GLY A 301 -10.35 15.27 15.54
N ARG A 302 -9.41 14.33 15.63
CA ARG A 302 -9.63 12.95 16.13
C ARG A 302 -8.72 12.59 17.30
N GLU A 303 -8.03 13.55 17.88
CA GLU A 303 -7.00 13.36 18.91
C GLU A 303 -7.54 12.58 20.10
N GLN A 304 -8.77 12.91 20.55
CA GLN A 304 -9.39 12.22 21.68
C GLN A 304 -9.79 10.76 21.34
N ALA A 305 -10.32 10.54 20.11
CA ALA A 305 -10.66 9.20 19.66
C ALA A 305 -9.42 8.30 19.52
N VAL A 306 -8.33 8.85 18.99
CA VAL A 306 -7.01 8.17 18.93
C VAL A 306 -6.53 7.84 20.34
N LYS A 307 -6.56 8.81 21.28
CA LYS A 307 -6.15 8.59 22.66
C LYS A 307 -6.94 7.48 23.33
N ASN A 308 -8.26 7.46 23.15
CA ASN A 308 -9.12 6.43 23.71
C ASN A 308 -8.81 5.04 23.11
N LEU A 309 -8.59 4.97 21.79
CA LEU A 309 -8.23 3.72 21.10
C LEU A 309 -6.89 3.17 21.61
N LEU A 310 -5.88 4.04 21.77
CA LEU A 310 -4.57 3.66 22.30
C LEU A 310 -4.66 3.19 23.74
N ALA A 311 -5.44 3.88 24.58
CA ALA A 311 -5.68 3.46 25.96
C ALA A 311 -6.34 2.08 26.05
N SER A 312 -7.23 1.72 25.11
CA SER A 312 -7.81 0.36 25.01
C SER A 312 -6.73 -0.67 24.71
N PHE A 313 -5.81 -0.40 23.81
CA PHE A 313 -4.69 -1.29 23.53
C PHE A 313 -3.75 -1.46 24.73
N GLU A 314 -3.41 -0.37 25.41
CA GLU A 314 -2.59 -0.40 26.62
C GLU A 314 -3.24 -1.24 27.73
N ARG A 315 -4.56 -1.17 27.93
CA ARG A 315 -5.28 -2.02 28.90
C ARG A 315 -5.16 -3.49 28.57
N VAL A 316 -5.28 -3.86 27.29
CA VAL A 316 -5.11 -5.25 26.84
C VAL A 316 -3.66 -5.73 27.02
N GLN A 317 -2.69 -4.86 26.72
CA GLN A 317 -1.27 -5.18 26.87
C GLN A 317 -0.85 -5.37 28.34
N HIS A 318 -1.40 -4.56 29.25
CA HIS A 318 -1.05 -4.58 30.66
C HIS A 318 -2.04 -5.35 31.53
N GLY A 319 -3.01 -6.06 30.92
CA GLY A 319 -3.99 -6.91 31.60
C GLY A 319 -3.35 -7.98 32.49
N ASP A 320 -4.15 -8.60 33.33
CA ASP A 320 -3.71 -9.63 34.27
C ASP A 320 -3.33 -10.94 33.54
N GLU A 321 -2.81 -11.93 34.28
CA GLU A 321 -2.42 -13.23 33.71
C GLU A 321 -3.63 -14.08 33.24
N GLN A 322 -4.85 -13.69 33.61
CA GLN A 322 -6.05 -14.41 33.21
C GLN A 322 -6.53 -14.05 31.81
N GLY A 323 -5.92 -13.05 31.18
CA GLY A 323 -6.27 -12.53 29.86
C GLY A 323 -7.26 -11.38 29.94
N GLN A 324 -7.26 -10.54 28.92
CA GLN A 324 -8.16 -9.40 28.80
C GLN A 324 -8.65 -9.26 27.36
N ILE A 325 -9.96 -9.34 27.18
CA ILE A 325 -10.62 -9.05 25.93
C ILE A 325 -11.28 -7.68 26.06
N GLU A 326 -10.92 -6.76 25.19
CA GLU A 326 -11.55 -5.45 25.12
C GLU A 326 -12.19 -5.24 23.75
N ILE A 327 -13.37 -4.64 23.72
CA ILE A 327 -14.14 -4.40 22.50
C ILE A 327 -14.24 -2.89 22.29
N VAL A 328 -13.84 -2.44 21.10
CA VAL A 328 -13.99 -1.06 20.64
C VAL A 328 -14.90 -1.04 19.43
N LEU A 329 -15.93 -0.22 19.45
CA LEU A 329 -16.86 -0.02 18.34
C LEU A 329 -16.63 1.37 17.74
N VAL A 330 -16.26 1.41 16.48
CA VAL A 330 -16.04 2.65 15.73
C VAL A 330 -17.23 2.89 14.81
N THR A 331 -18.03 3.91 15.11
CA THR A 331 -19.26 4.21 14.38
C THR A 331 -19.15 5.48 13.56
N GLY A 332 -19.98 5.62 12.54
CA GLY A 332 -20.10 6.84 11.73
C GLY A 332 -20.29 6.56 10.25
N GLN A 333 -20.62 7.59 9.50
CA GLN A 333 -20.95 7.51 8.08
C GLN A 333 -19.81 7.00 7.21
N SER A 334 -20.14 6.61 5.97
CA SER A 334 -19.15 6.24 4.96
C SER A 334 -18.23 7.42 4.61
N GLY A 335 -16.92 7.17 4.52
CA GLY A 335 -15.92 8.21 4.18
C GLY A 335 -15.53 9.13 5.34
N ILE A 336 -16.07 8.92 6.55
CA ILE A 336 -15.80 9.79 7.71
C ILE A 336 -14.41 9.56 8.35
N GLY A 337 -13.70 8.51 7.95
CA GLY A 337 -12.35 8.21 8.44
C GLY A 337 -12.28 7.14 9.52
N LYS A 338 -13.25 6.22 9.65
CA LYS A 338 -13.23 5.12 10.63
C LYS A 338 -11.99 4.24 10.52
N SER A 339 -11.74 3.71 9.34
CA SER A 339 -10.58 2.83 9.10
C SER A 339 -9.25 3.58 9.27
N SER A 340 -9.19 4.87 8.93
CA SER A 340 -8.02 5.72 9.16
C SER A 340 -7.74 5.94 10.65
N LEU A 341 -8.80 6.06 11.48
CA LEU A 341 -8.68 6.12 12.93
C LEU A 341 -8.10 4.82 13.50
N VAL A 342 -8.67 3.69 13.11
CA VAL A 342 -8.22 2.36 13.59
C VAL A 342 -6.76 2.11 13.21
N ASN A 343 -6.36 2.51 12.03
CA ASN A 343 -5.01 2.30 11.54
C ASN A 343 -3.92 3.04 12.36
N GLN A 344 -4.27 4.03 13.19
CA GLN A 344 -3.31 4.69 14.08
C GLN A 344 -2.72 3.73 15.14
N ILE A 345 -3.40 2.63 15.42
CA ILE A 345 -2.90 1.63 16.37
C ILE A 345 -1.76 0.77 15.83
N GLN A 346 -1.53 0.76 14.51
CA GLN A 346 -0.51 -0.10 13.90
C GLN A 346 0.92 0.18 14.41
N ILE A 347 1.24 1.44 14.68
CA ILE A 347 2.56 1.82 15.21
C ILE A 347 2.76 1.23 16.62
N PRO A 348 1.89 1.48 17.62
CA PRO A 348 1.99 0.86 18.94
C PRO A 348 1.99 -0.67 18.92
N VAL A 349 1.14 -1.27 18.08
CA VAL A 349 1.09 -2.73 17.91
C VAL A 349 2.43 -3.28 17.40
N THR A 350 3.05 -2.60 16.44
CA THR A 350 4.38 -2.99 15.93
C THR A 350 5.45 -2.82 17.01
N GLN A 351 5.39 -1.74 17.80
CA GLN A 351 6.31 -1.51 18.93
C GLN A 351 6.21 -2.59 19.99
N ALA A 352 4.99 -3.07 20.27
CA ALA A 352 4.72 -4.14 21.20
C ALA A 352 5.01 -5.55 20.62
N ARG A 353 5.53 -5.67 19.40
CA ARG A 353 5.71 -6.94 18.67
C ARG A 353 4.44 -7.78 18.60
N SER A 354 3.30 -7.11 18.54
CA SER A 354 1.96 -7.69 18.49
C SER A 354 1.47 -7.85 17.05
N TYR A 355 0.40 -8.62 16.86
CA TYR A 355 -0.21 -8.82 15.53
C TYR A 355 -1.42 -7.90 15.35
N PHE A 356 -1.45 -7.20 14.22
CA PHE A 356 -2.63 -6.49 13.73
C PHE A 356 -3.17 -7.24 12.52
N ILE A 357 -4.41 -7.73 12.64
CA ILE A 357 -5.09 -8.45 11.56
C ILE A 357 -6.42 -7.77 11.26
N ALA A 358 -6.77 -7.67 9.98
CA ALA A 358 -7.94 -6.97 9.54
C ALA A 358 -8.76 -7.78 8.54
N GLY A 359 -10.07 -7.75 8.70
CA GLY A 359 -11.03 -8.32 7.78
C GLY A 359 -12.14 -7.31 7.48
N LYS A 360 -12.66 -7.33 6.26
CA LYS A 360 -13.72 -6.45 5.82
C LYS A 360 -14.92 -7.26 5.35
N ALA A 361 -16.11 -6.95 5.89
CA ALA A 361 -17.34 -7.49 5.36
C ALA A 361 -17.71 -6.80 4.04
N ASP A 362 -18.27 -7.56 3.10
CA ASP A 362 -18.62 -7.08 1.77
C ASP A 362 -20.12 -7.27 1.52
N GLN A 363 -20.77 -6.26 0.97
CA GLN A 363 -22.19 -6.26 0.69
C GLN A 363 -22.60 -7.39 -0.28
N LEU A 364 -21.72 -7.75 -1.22
CA LEU A 364 -21.96 -8.80 -2.22
C LEU A 364 -21.62 -10.21 -1.70
N LYS A 365 -21.01 -10.32 -0.51
CA LYS A 365 -20.53 -11.59 0.08
C LYS A 365 -21.17 -11.91 1.44
N ARG A 366 -22.32 -11.35 1.75
CA ARG A 366 -23.04 -11.55 3.03
C ARG A 366 -23.39 -13.01 3.32
N ASP A 367 -23.53 -13.81 2.29
CA ASP A 367 -23.94 -15.22 2.38
C ASP A 367 -22.75 -16.18 2.56
N ILE A 368 -21.52 -15.65 2.60
CA ILE A 368 -20.31 -16.47 2.80
C ILE A 368 -19.99 -16.51 4.29
N PRO A 369 -20.16 -17.66 4.97
CA PRO A 369 -19.88 -17.77 6.40
C PRO A 369 -18.43 -17.44 6.73
N TYR A 370 -18.23 -16.67 7.81
CA TYR A 370 -16.93 -16.28 8.34
C TYR A 370 -16.02 -15.48 7.38
N ALA A 371 -16.56 -14.88 6.32
CA ALA A 371 -15.75 -14.20 5.30
C ALA A 371 -14.78 -13.14 5.85
N PRO A 372 -15.17 -12.17 6.69
CA PRO A 372 -14.26 -11.17 7.25
C PRO A 372 -13.24 -11.79 8.23
N ILE A 373 -13.63 -12.83 8.97
CA ILE A 373 -12.75 -13.53 9.89
C ILE A 373 -11.71 -14.35 9.14
N ARG A 374 -12.13 -15.09 8.11
CA ARG A 374 -11.22 -15.79 7.20
C ARG A 374 -10.17 -14.85 6.65
N GLN A 375 -10.58 -13.69 6.12
CA GLN A 375 -9.68 -12.70 5.55
C GLN A 375 -8.65 -12.21 6.59
N SER A 376 -9.07 -11.95 7.82
CA SER A 376 -8.16 -11.47 8.86
C SER A 376 -7.11 -12.52 9.24
N PHE A 377 -7.50 -13.79 9.37
CA PHE A 377 -6.56 -14.87 9.70
C PHE A 377 -5.69 -15.31 8.53
N GLU A 378 -6.18 -15.22 7.30
CA GLU A 378 -5.31 -15.39 6.11
C GLU A 378 -4.20 -14.33 6.08
N SER A 379 -4.49 -13.08 6.46
CA SER A 379 -3.49 -12.03 6.63
C SER A 379 -2.48 -12.35 7.75
N LEU A 380 -2.92 -12.98 8.86
CA LEU A 380 -2.02 -13.46 9.90
C LEU A 380 -1.07 -14.56 9.37
N VAL A 381 -1.61 -15.53 8.65
CA VAL A 381 -0.79 -16.59 8.02
C VAL A 381 0.27 -15.98 7.09
N GLU A 382 -0.11 -15.00 6.27
CA GLU A 382 0.84 -14.28 5.40
C GLU A 382 1.94 -13.58 6.22
N GLN A 383 1.60 -12.97 7.35
CA GLN A 383 2.60 -12.38 8.25
C GLN A 383 3.55 -13.44 8.83
N LEU A 384 3.03 -14.59 9.27
CA LEU A 384 3.82 -15.68 9.83
C LEU A 384 4.77 -16.31 8.80
N LEU A 385 4.32 -16.45 7.55
CA LEU A 385 5.15 -16.99 6.46
C LEU A 385 6.38 -16.13 6.15
N THR A 386 6.43 -14.90 6.68
CA THR A 386 7.60 -14.02 6.55
C THR A 386 8.67 -14.25 7.61
N GLU A 387 8.37 -15.03 8.63
CA GLU A 387 9.30 -15.31 9.73
C GLU A 387 10.36 -16.35 9.31
N LYS A 388 11.44 -16.46 10.12
CA LYS A 388 12.50 -17.45 9.88
C LYS A 388 11.93 -18.88 9.99
N THR A 389 12.45 -19.80 9.21
CA THR A 389 11.99 -21.21 9.18
C THR A 389 11.89 -21.82 10.58
N ALA A 390 12.86 -21.54 11.47
CA ALA A 390 12.83 -22.03 12.85
C ALA A 390 11.66 -21.47 13.69
N GLN A 391 11.27 -20.23 13.46
CA GLN A 391 10.12 -19.60 14.12
C GLN A 391 8.81 -20.13 13.54
N LEU A 392 8.76 -20.34 12.22
CA LEU A 392 7.61 -20.93 11.55
C LEU A 392 7.33 -22.36 12.05
N GLU A 393 8.37 -23.17 12.26
CA GLU A 393 8.22 -24.50 12.86
C GLU A 393 7.74 -24.44 14.32
N GLN A 394 8.16 -23.44 15.08
CA GLN A 394 7.62 -23.21 16.43
C GLN A 394 6.11 -22.85 16.40
N TRP A 395 5.70 -21.98 15.48
CA TRP A 395 4.29 -21.66 15.29
C TRP A 395 3.48 -22.88 14.88
N ARG A 396 3.99 -23.66 13.92
CA ARG A 396 3.38 -24.93 13.52
C ARG A 396 3.16 -25.85 14.72
N ALA A 397 4.20 -26.04 15.53
CA ALA A 397 4.10 -26.91 16.72
C ALA A 397 3.08 -26.39 17.74
N LYS A 398 3.05 -25.08 18.02
CA LYS A 398 2.08 -24.44 18.93
C LYS A 398 0.65 -24.58 18.43
N ILE A 399 0.39 -24.33 17.14
CA ILE A 399 -0.94 -24.43 16.55
C ILE A 399 -1.43 -25.87 16.57
N LEU A 400 -0.59 -26.83 16.18
CA LEU A 400 -0.95 -28.25 16.22
C LEU A 400 -1.17 -28.76 17.65
N ALA A 401 -0.40 -28.27 18.62
CA ALA A 401 -0.63 -28.60 20.03
C ALA A 401 -1.99 -28.09 20.55
N ALA A 402 -2.44 -26.91 20.08
CA ALA A 402 -3.72 -26.34 20.45
C ALA A 402 -4.90 -27.05 19.74
N LEU A 403 -4.81 -27.27 18.42
CA LEU A 403 -5.92 -27.78 17.62
C LEU A 403 -5.99 -29.32 17.61
N GLY A 404 -4.92 -30.02 17.97
CA GLY A 404 -4.83 -31.48 17.96
C GLY A 404 -5.22 -32.10 16.61
N ASN A 405 -5.94 -33.23 16.67
CA ASN A 405 -6.40 -33.93 15.46
C ASN A 405 -7.57 -33.25 14.74
N SER A 406 -8.02 -32.07 15.21
CA SER A 406 -9.15 -31.33 14.64
C SER A 406 -8.72 -30.12 13.80
N ALA A 407 -7.43 -29.97 13.53
CA ALA A 407 -6.88 -28.84 12.77
C ALA A 407 -7.52 -28.69 11.38
N GLN A 408 -7.95 -29.79 10.74
CA GLN A 408 -8.62 -29.76 9.44
C GLN A 408 -9.91 -28.94 9.48
N ALA A 409 -10.67 -28.92 10.58
CA ALA A 409 -11.89 -28.12 10.68
C ALA A 409 -11.63 -26.60 10.60
N ILE A 410 -10.47 -26.14 11.08
CA ILE A 410 -10.06 -24.74 10.93
C ILE A 410 -9.53 -24.46 9.52
N ILE A 411 -8.78 -25.42 8.92
CA ILE A 411 -8.27 -25.32 7.54
C ILE A 411 -9.43 -25.19 6.53
N GLU A 412 -10.55 -25.85 6.76
CA GLU A 412 -11.72 -25.73 5.90
C GLU A 412 -12.30 -24.29 5.83
N VAL A 413 -12.18 -23.54 6.93
CA VAL A 413 -12.59 -22.12 6.99
C VAL A 413 -11.45 -21.19 6.61
N ILE A 414 -10.20 -21.50 6.98
CA ILE A 414 -8.99 -20.69 6.73
C ILE A 414 -7.98 -21.51 5.90
N PRO A 415 -8.19 -21.66 4.57
CA PRO A 415 -7.40 -22.56 3.73
C PRO A 415 -5.90 -22.29 3.73
N LYS A 416 -5.47 -21.01 3.82
CA LYS A 416 -4.04 -20.67 3.86
C LYS A 416 -3.31 -21.23 5.06
N LEU A 417 -3.99 -21.62 6.12
CA LEU A 417 -3.36 -22.22 7.29
C LEU A 417 -2.68 -23.57 6.94
N ALA A 418 -3.14 -24.24 5.88
CA ALA A 418 -2.50 -25.43 5.35
C ALA A 418 -1.04 -25.18 4.89
N LEU A 419 -0.68 -23.96 4.51
CA LEU A 419 0.69 -23.60 4.13
C LEU A 419 1.67 -23.73 5.30
N ILE A 420 1.19 -23.55 6.54
CA ILE A 420 1.98 -23.71 7.75
C ILE A 420 1.86 -25.16 8.29
N LEU A 421 0.62 -25.67 8.36
CA LEU A 421 0.35 -26.94 9.05
C LEU A 421 0.57 -28.18 8.17
N GLY A 422 0.57 -28.01 6.85
CA GLY A 422 0.53 -29.13 5.90
C GLY A 422 -0.83 -29.82 5.88
N THR A 423 -0.90 -30.95 5.19
CA THR A 423 -2.13 -31.77 5.10
C THR A 423 -2.46 -32.38 6.46
N GLN A 424 -3.70 -32.22 6.90
CA GLN A 424 -4.21 -32.75 8.16
C GLN A 424 -5.23 -33.87 7.93
N PRO A 425 -5.40 -34.79 8.89
CA PRO A 425 -6.40 -35.83 8.78
C PRO A 425 -7.82 -35.24 8.74
N PRO A 426 -8.74 -35.84 7.97
CA PRO A 426 -10.11 -35.36 7.91
C PRO A 426 -10.80 -35.50 9.27
N VAL A 427 -11.67 -34.53 9.59
CA VAL A 427 -12.44 -34.56 10.83
C VAL A 427 -13.78 -35.31 10.63
N PRO A 428 -14.30 -36.00 11.65
CA PRO A 428 -15.60 -36.63 11.57
C PRO A 428 -16.72 -35.63 11.29
N ASP A 429 -17.66 -36.02 10.43
CA ASP A 429 -18.89 -35.29 10.22
C ASP A 429 -19.74 -35.27 11.49
N LEU A 430 -20.19 -34.10 11.90
CA LEU A 430 -21.05 -33.87 13.06
C LEU A 430 -22.35 -33.21 12.63
N PRO A 431 -23.42 -33.32 13.45
CA PRO A 431 -24.60 -32.50 13.26
C PRO A 431 -24.22 -30.99 13.27
N PRO A 432 -24.97 -30.13 12.55
CA PRO A 432 -24.59 -28.72 12.37
C PRO A 432 -24.26 -27.97 13.67
N THR A 433 -25.09 -28.10 14.68
CA THR A 433 -24.87 -27.44 15.99
C THR A 433 -23.59 -27.93 16.70
N GLU A 434 -23.28 -29.21 16.61
CA GLU A 434 -22.08 -29.77 17.20
C GLU A 434 -20.83 -29.36 16.40
N ALA A 435 -20.94 -29.33 15.08
CA ALA A 435 -19.87 -28.86 14.18
C ALA A 435 -19.55 -27.39 14.47
N GLN A 436 -20.56 -26.53 14.62
CA GLN A 436 -20.41 -25.13 14.98
C GLN A 436 -19.78 -24.94 16.35
N ASN A 437 -20.23 -25.68 17.36
CA ASN A 437 -19.64 -25.60 18.71
C ASN A 437 -18.17 -26.08 18.70
N ARG A 438 -17.86 -27.14 17.93
CA ARG A 438 -16.48 -27.58 17.70
C ARG A 438 -15.64 -26.47 17.08
N PHE A 439 -16.15 -25.85 16.02
CA PHE A 439 -15.43 -24.79 15.33
C PHE A 439 -15.17 -23.59 16.25
N ILE A 440 -16.18 -23.09 16.98
CA ILE A 440 -16.05 -21.98 17.92
C ILE A 440 -14.99 -22.27 18.98
N ARG A 441 -14.99 -23.48 19.55
CA ARG A 441 -13.99 -23.89 20.54
C ARG A 441 -12.58 -23.91 19.95
N LEU A 442 -12.39 -24.56 18.79
CA LEU A 442 -11.09 -24.64 18.12
C LEU A 442 -10.58 -23.27 17.70
N PHE A 443 -11.49 -22.39 17.28
CA PHE A 443 -11.14 -21.02 16.92
C PHE A 443 -10.70 -20.21 18.15
N ALA A 444 -11.34 -20.36 19.29
CA ALA A 444 -10.90 -19.77 20.56
C ALA A 444 -9.51 -20.29 20.98
N GLU A 445 -9.24 -21.61 20.83
CA GLU A 445 -7.93 -22.20 21.08
C GLU A 445 -6.86 -21.65 20.12
N LEU A 446 -7.21 -21.46 18.84
CA LEU A 446 -6.32 -20.84 17.85
C LEU A 446 -5.97 -19.39 18.23
N ILE A 447 -6.97 -18.59 18.64
CA ILE A 447 -6.74 -17.21 19.10
C ILE A 447 -5.75 -17.18 20.27
N GLN A 448 -5.89 -18.08 21.25
CA GLN A 448 -5.02 -18.11 22.43
C GLN A 448 -3.54 -18.39 22.08
N VAL A 449 -3.26 -19.05 20.96
CA VAL A 449 -1.89 -19.26 20.49
C VAL A 449 -1.21 -17.93 20.18
N PHE A 450 -1.96 -16.98 19.59
CA PHE A 450 -1.45 -15.70 19.12
C PHE A 450 -1.67 -14.55 20.09
N ALA A 451 -2.71 -14.62 20.92
CA ALA A 451 -3.18 -13.54 21.79
C ALA A 451 -2.62 -13.69 23.21
N ARG A 452 -1.34 -13.38 23.40
CA ARG A 452 -0.65 -13.47 24.70
C ARG A 452 -0.33 -12.09 25.26
N ARG A 453 0.01 -12.00 26.53
CA ARG A 453 0.36 -10.75 27.21
C ARG A 453 1.57 -10.06 26.59
N ASP A 454 2.59 -10.82 26.20
CA ASP A 454 3.82 -10.35 25.56
C ASP A 454 3.62 -9.94 24.10
N HIS A 455 2.57 -10.43 23.45
CA HIS A 455 2.16 -10.07 22.09
C HIS A 455 0.63 -10.13 21.94
N PRO A 456 -0.11 -9.11 22.39
CA PRO A 456 -1.56 -9.04 22.22
C PRO A 456 -1.98 -9.13 20.74
N LEU A 457 -3.18 -9.67 20.50
CA LEU A 457 -3.77 -9.72 19.16
C LEU A 457 -4.75 -8.57 18.98
N VAL A 458 -4.58 -7.79 17.94
CA VAL A 458 -5.57 -6.79 17.51
C VAL A 458 -6.32 -7.33 16.29
N LEU A 459 -7.61 -7.57 16.46
CA LEU A 459 -8.52 -8.02 15.40
C LEU A 459 -9.44 -6.87 14.99
N PHE A 460 -9.25 -6.36 13.79
CA PHE A 460 -10.09 -5.30 13.23
C PHE A 460 -11.06 -5.88 12.19
N LEU A 461 -12.35 -5.65 12.39
CA LEU A 461 -13.42 -6.04 11.47
C LEU A 461 -14.17 -4.80 10.99
N ASP A 462 -14.02 -4.52 9.70
CA ASP A 462 -14.60 -3.33 9.05
C ASP A 462 -15.93 -3.66 8.39
N ASP A 463 -16.82 -2.66 8.31
CA ASP A 463 -18.14 -2.72 7.68
C ASP A 463 -19.06 -3.84 8.28
N LEU A 464 -19.07 -4.00 9.61
CA LEU A 464 -19.84 -5.03 10.33
C LEU A 464 -21.34 -5.04 10.00
N GLN A 465 -21.92 -3.96 9.45
CA GLN A 465 -23.30 -3.93 8.98
C GLN A 465 -23.54 -4.92 7.82
N TRP A 466 -22.51 -5.43 7.19
CA TRP A 466 -22.57 -6.44 6.14
C TRP A 466 -22.02 -7.80 6.56
N ALA A 467 -21.68 -7.98 7.83
CA ALA A 467 -21.16 -9.25 8.32
C ALA A 467 -22.24 -10.35 8.28
N ASP A 468 -21.82 -11.56 7.95
CA ASP A 468 -22.65 -12.76 7.99
C ASP A 468 -23.00 -13.16 9.41
N LEU A 469 -24.11 -13.88 9.58
CA LEU A 469 -24.62 -14.28 10.91
C LEU A 469 -23.63 -15.17 11.67
N ALA A 470 -22.91 -16.05 10.98
CA ALA A 470 -21.96 -16.97 11.59
C ALA A 470 -20.76 -16.19 12.18
N SER A 471 -20.29 -15.15 11.45
CA SER A 471 -19.27 -14.23 11.97
C SER A 471 -19.75 -13.47 13.22
N LEU A 472 -20.98 -12.94 13.19
CA LEU A 472 -21.54 -12.22 14.34
C LEU A 472 -21.73 -13.14 15.56
N GLU A 473 -22.18 -14.38 15.37
CA GLU A 473 -22.31 -15.35 16.44
C GLU A 473 -20.95 -15.76 17.01
N LEU A 474 -19.94 -15.99 16.14
CA LEU A 474 -18.59 -16.28 16.61
C LEU A 474 -18.03 -15.14 17.47
N LEU A 475 -18.24 -13.87 17.09
CA LEU A 475 -17.84 -12.71 17.90
C LEU A 475 -18.50 -12.72 19.27
N SER A 476 -19.82 -12.97 19.33
CA SER A 476 -20.55 -13.07 20.60
C SER A 476 -20.03 -14.21 21.48
N ARG A 477 -19.69 -15.35 20.90
CA ARG A 477 -19.19 -16.53 21.64
C ARG A 477 -17.74 -16.37 22.10
N LEU A 478 -16.90 -15.67 21.33
CA LEU A 478 -15.52 -15.39 21.74
C LEU A 478 -15.44 -14.54 22.98
N THR A 479 -16.37 -13.60 23.15
CA THR A 479 -16.45 -12.76 24.37
C THR A 479 -16.95 -13.55 25.58
N THR A 480 -17.69 -14.63 25.38
CA THR A 480 -18.23 -15.48 26.47
C THR A 480 -17.34 -16.63 26.87
N SER A 481 -16.40 -17.00 26.01
CA SER A 481 -15.44 -18.06 26.35
C SER A 481 -14.53 -17.55 27.47
N GLN A 482 -14.34 -18.35 28.54
CA GLN A 482 -13.32 -18.07 29.58
C GLN A 482 -11.88 -18.19 29.02
N ALA A 483 -11.69 -17.74 27.79
CA ALA A 483 -10.43 -17.80 27.08
C ALA A 483 -9.42 -16.84 27.72
N ARG A 484 -8.31 -17.36 28.20
CA ARG A 484 -7.17 -16.56 28.67
C ARG A 484 -6.44 -15.96 27.47
N ALA A 485 -7.00 -14.92 26.87
CA ALA A 485 -6.47 -14.29 25.67
C ALA A 485 -6.37 -12.77 25.84
N HIS A 486 -5.32 -12.18 25.32
CA HIS A 486 -5.13 -10.73 25.26
C HIS A 486 -5.54 -10.24 23.87
N VAL A 487 -6.81 -9.87 23.72
CA VAL A 487 -7.41 -9.47 22.43
C VAL A 487 -8.02 -8.09 22.50
N LEU A 488 -7.62 -7.23 21.58
CA LEU A 488 -8.38 -6.02 21.26
C LEU A 488 -9.21 -6.28 20.01
N LEU A 489 -10.53 -6.42 20.20
CA LEU A 489 -11.48 -6.53 19.11
C LEU A 489 -11.98 -5.14 18.72
N ILE A 490 -11.73 -4.72 17.49
CA ILE A 490 -12.20 -3.45 16.94
C ILE A 490 -13.23 -3.73 15.87
N GLY A 491 -14.47 -3.32 16.08
CA GLY A 491 -15.54 -3.41 15.08
C GLY A 491 -15.88 -2.04 14.52
N ALA A 492 -15.90 -1.88 13.18
CA ALA A 492 -16.38 -0.65 12.57
C ALA A 492 -17.68 -0.89 11.81
N TYR A 493 -18.63 0.03 11.92
CA TYR A 493 -19.87 -0.04 11.16
C TYR A 493 -20.44 1.34 10.84
N ARG A 494 -21.40 1.38 9.91
CA ARG A 494 -22.10 2.60 9.51
C ARG A 494 -23.43 2.67 10.24
N ASP A 495 -23.53 3.64 11.13
CA ASP A 495 -24.71 3.88 11.96
C ASP A 495 -25.97 4.13 11.12
N ASN A 496 -25.85 4.82 9.99
CA ASN A 496 -26.97 5.09 9.08
C ASN A 496 -27.44 3.87 8.24
N GLU A 497 -26.68 2.78 8.22
CA GLU A 497 -27.04 1.51 7.53
C GLU A 497 -27.55 0.42 8.49
N VAL A 498 -27.57 0.69 9.80
CA VAL A 498 -28.00 -0.25 10.84
C VAL A 498 -29.32 0.19 11.45
N ALA A 499 -30.42 -0.32 10.90
CA ALA A 499 -31.76 -0.04 11.40
C ALA A 499 -32.09 -0.81 12.71
N PRO A 500 -33.08 -0.38 13.50
CA PRO A 500 -33.59 -1.18 14.62
C PRO A 500 -33.99 -2.60 14.14
N GLY A 501 -33.50 -3.64 14.86
CA GLY A 501 -33.70 -5.05 14.47
C GLY A 501 -32.58 -5.63 13.59
N HIS A 502 -31.56 -4.87 13.24
CA HIS A 502 -30.40 -5.38 12.54
C HIS A 502 -29.65 -6.44 13.37
N PRO A 503 -29.21 -7.58 12.79
CA PRO A 503 -28.54 -8.67 13.52
C PRO A 503 -27.33 -8.20 14.34
N LEU A 504 -26.55 -7.23 13.83
CA LEU A 504 -25.43 -6.63 14.53
C LEU A 504 -25.85 -6.06 15.90
N LEU A 505 -26.97 -5.32 15.98
CA LEU A 505 -27.45 -4.75 17.25
C LEU A 505 -27.85 -5.83 18.25
N SER A 506 -28.49 -6.90 17.77
CA SER A 506 -28.85 -8.05 18.61
C SER A 506 -27.60 -8.71 19.20
N THR A 507 -26.55 -8.86 18.37
CA THR A 507 -25.25 -9.40 18.80
C THR A 507 -24.57 -8.49 19.84
N LEU A 508 -24.52 -7.18 19.60
CA LEU A 508 -23.93 -6.21 20.53
C LEU A 508 -24.69 -6.18 21.88
N ASN A 509 -26.03 -6.25 21.84
CA ASN A 509 -26.85 -6.34 23.05
C ASN A 509 -26.57 -7.64 23.81
N ALA A 510 -26.41 -8.77 23.12
CA ALA A 510 -26.05 -10.04 23.74
C ALA A 510 -24.67 -9.99 24.41
N ILE A 511 -23.69 -9.34 23.79
CA ILE A 511 -22.35 -9.10 24.35
C ILE A 511 -22.45 -8.22 25.60
N ALA A 512 -23.23 -7.13 25.55
CA ALA A 512 -23.43 -6.23 26.69
C ALA A 512 -24.14 -6.93 27.87
N ALA A 513 -25.14 -7.78 27.59
CA ALA A 513 -25.82 -8.56 28.60
C ALA A 513 -24.91 -9.55 29.37
N GLN A 514 -23.76 -9.89 28.80
CA GLN A 514 -22.75 -10.75 29.42
C GLN A 514 -21.72 -9.98 30.27
N GLY A 515 -21.89 -8.67 30.42
CA GLY A 515 -21.03 -7.82 31.24
C GLY A 515 -19.87 -7.17 30.49
N TYR A 516 -19.77 -7.37 29.18
CA TYR A 516 -18.80 -6.65 28.36
C TYR A 516 -19.41 -5.33 27.86
N SER A 517 -18.81 -4.21 28.28
CA SER A 517 -19.21 -2.88 27.82
C SER A 517 -18.26 -2.42 26.72
N PRO A 518 -18.68 -2.47 25.45
CA PRO A 518 -17.84 -1.96 24.36
C PRO A 518 -17.51 -0.47 24.54
N VAL A 519 -16.28 -0.09 24.24
CA VAL A 519 -15.89 1.33 24.15
C VAL A 519 -16.39 1.87 22.82
N GLU A 520 -17.36 2.78 22.85
CA GLU A 520 -17.91 3.38 21.64
C GLU A 520 -17.11 4.62 21.23
N LEU A 521 -16.64 4.63 19.99
CA LEU A 521 -15.92 5.75 19.35
C LEU A 521 -16.76 6.26 18.17
N ALA A 522 -17.64 7.22 18.43
CA ALA A 522 -18.41 7.86 17.36
C ALA A 522 -17.54 8.85 16.59
N VAL A 523 -17.35 8.59 15.30
CA VAL A 523 -16.58 9.43 14.37
C VAL A 523 -17.57 10.39 13.68
N THR A 524 -17.58 11.65 14.14
CA THR A 524 -18.47 12.69 13.64
C THR A 524 -17.87 13.45 12.45
N PRO A 525 -18.64 14.20 11.66
CA PRO A 525 -18.11 15.11 10.63
C PRO A 525 -17.08 16.10 11.19
N LEU A 526 -16.16 16.57 10.35
CA LEU A 526 -15.19 17.60 10.71
C LEU A 526 -15.92 18.93 10.93
N SER A 527 -15.52 19.70 11.94
CA SER A 527 -15.99 21.07 12.10
C SER A 527 -15.41 21.99 11.02
N SER A 528 -16.03 23.15 10.79
CA SER A 528 -15.53 24.16 9.83
C SER A 528 -14.08 24.59 10.17
N ASP A 529 -13.75 24.75 11.45
CA ASP A 529 -12.38 25.09 11.85
C ASP A 529 -11.39 23.95 11.58
N THR A 530 -11.83 22.69 11.72
CA THR A 530 -11.01 21.54 11.38
C THR A 530 -10.79 21.43 9.86
N VAL A 531 -11.82 21.71 9.06
CA VAL A 531 -11.68 21.81 7.60
C VAL A 531 -10.71 22.92 7.22
N LEU A 532 -10.80 24.09 7.89
CA LEU A 532 -9.85 25.18 7.69
C LEU A 532 -8.41 24.75 8.01
N THR A 533 -8.19 24.00 9.10
CA THR A 533 -6.87 23.48 9.44
C THR A 533 -6.33 22.52 8.36
N LEU A 534 -7.18 21.60 7.88
CA LEU A 534 -6.84 20.70 6.77
C LEU A 534 -6.45 21.47 5.51
N MET A 535 -7.21 22.52 5.17
CA MET A 535 -6.94 23.35 4.00
C MET A 535 -5.68 24.21 4.18
N SER A 536 -5.43 24.71 5.40
CA SER A 536 -4.21 25.45 5.73
C SER A 536 -2.96 24.62 5.52
N ASP A 537 -3.02 23.34 5.90
CA ASP A 537 -1.93 22.39 5.66
C ASP A 537 -1.80 22.01 4.17
N ALA A 538 -2.92 21.94 3.44
CA ALA A 538 -2.93 21.62 2.00
C ALA A 538 -2.49 22.77 1.11
N MET A 539 -2.76 24.00 1.53
CA MET A 539 -2.53 25.26 0.80
C MET A 539 -1.84 26.29 1.71
N PRO A 540 -0.58 26.02 2.15
CA PRO A 540 0.17 26.97 2.97
C PRO A 540 0.33 28.31 2.21
N GLU A 541 0.59 29.39 2.95
CA GLU A 541 0.77 30.76 2.41
C GLU A 541 -0.47 31.33 1.70
N SER A 542 -1.66 30.79 1.97
CA SER A 542 -2.92 31.37 1.49
C SER A 542 -3.36 32.55 2.35
N ASP A 543 -4.10 33.50 1.75
CA ASP A 543 -4.78 34.54 2.53
C ASP A 543 -5.77 33.92 3.52
N SER A 544 -5.57 34.17 4.81
CA SER A 544 -6.33 33.53 5.89
C SER A 544 -7.85 33.82 5.83
N ARG A 545 -8.26 35.00 5.33
CA ARG A 545 -9.68 35.37 5.20
C ARG A 545 -10.32 34.65 4.01
N ALA A 546 -9.62 34.65 2.88
CA ALA A 546 -10.06 33.95 1.67
C ALA A 546 -10.14 32.44 1.90
N LEU A 547 -9.13 31.87 2.58
CA LEU A 547 -9.08 30.43 2.93
C LEU A 547 -10.25 30.05 3.85
N ARG A 548 -10.56 30.85 4.86
CA ARG A 548 -11.72 30.62 5.74
C ARG A 548 -13.03 30.65 4.97
N SER A 549 -13.19 31.57 4.01
CA SER A 549 -14.41 31.64 3.18
C SER A 549 -14.56 30.37 2.32
N LEU A 550 -13.49 29.90 1.71
CA LEU A 550 -13.49 28.65 0.94
C LEU A 550 -13.74 27.43 1.84
N ALA A 551 -13.12 27.38 3.04
CA ALA A 551 -13.35 26.31 4.00
C ALA A 551 -14.81 26.22 4.45
N ASN A 552 -15.45 27.34 4.72
CA ASN A 552 -16.88 27.39 5.05
C ASN A 552 -17.75 26.88 3.90
N LEU A 553 -17.46 27.27 2.66
CA LEU A 553 -18.16 26.77 1.48
C LEU A 553 -18.01 25.25 1.34
N LEU A 554 -16.79 24.74 1.44
CA LEU A 554 -16.53 23.30 1.37
C LEU A 554 -17.20 22.53 2.50
N HIS A 555 -17.13 23.06 3.74
CA HIS A 555 -17.80 22.44 4.88
C HIS A 555 -19.32 22.37 4.66
N GLN A 556 -19.95 23.46 4.21
CA GLN A 556 -21.39 23.51 3.92
C GLN A 556 -21.79 22.47 2.86
N LYS A 557 -21.01 22.33 1.78
CA LYS A 557 -21.32 21.43 0.67
C LYS A 557 -21.02 19.96 0.98
N THR A 558 -19.97 19.69 1.74
CA THR A 558 -19.55 18.33 2.11
C THR A 558 -20.07 17.86 3.47
N GLN A 559 -20.72 18.79 4.21
CA GLN A 559 -21.14 18.59 5.60
C GLN A 559 -20.00 18.09 6.50
N GLY A 560 -18.77 18.52 6.21
CA GLY A 560 -17.58 18.14 6.96
C GLY A 560 -17.11 16.70 6.78
N ASN A 561 -17.60 15.96 5.78
CA ASN A 561 -17.08 14.62 5.49
C ASN A 561 -15.70 14.72 4.85
N PRO A 562 -14.62 14.20 5.49
CA PRO A 562 -13.24 14.41 5.04
C PRO A 562 -12.96 13.83 3.65
N PHE A 563 -13.57 12.70 3.28
CA PHE A 563 -13.42 12.13 1.95
C PHE A 563 -13.96 13.07 0.87
N PHE A 564 -15.11 13.69 1.10
CA PHE A 564 -15.71 14.60 0.14
C PHE A 564 -15.00 15.95 0.11
N VAL A 565 -14.51 16.45 1.25
CA VAL A 565 -13.64 17.64 1.29
C VAL A 565 -12.42 17.43 0.41
N ALA A 566 -11.76 16.27 0.55
CA ALA A 566 -10.60 15.92 -0.25
C ALA A 566 -10.92 15.82 -1.75
N GLN A 567 -12.02 15.15 -2.11
CA GLN A 567 -12.43 15.01 -3.52
C GLN A 567 -12.79 16.35 -4.14
N MET A 568 -13.49 17.22 -3.41
CA MET A 568 -13.87 18.53 -3.90
C MET A 568 -12.65 19.44 -4.10
N LEU A 569 -11.71 19.46 -3.15
CA LEU A 569 -10.45 20.19 -3.30
C LEU A 569 -9.65 19.70 -4.52
N LYS A 570 -9.57 18.38 -4.71
CA LYS A 570 -8.89 17.80 -5.88
C LYS A 570 -9.58 18.22 -7.19
N THR A 571 -10.90 18.14 -7.26
CA THR A 571 -11.66 18.55 -8.45
C THR A 571 -11.44 20.03 -8.77
N LEU A 572 -11.48 20.91 -7.77
CA LEU A 572 -11.21 22.34 -7.96
C LEU A 572 -9.78 22.60 -8.47
N TYR A 573 -8.82 21.81 -8.01
CA TYR A 573 -7.44 21.90 -8.48
C TYR A 573 -7.28 21.38 -9.92
N ASP A 574 -7.85 20.20 -10.22
CA ASP A 574 -7.78 19.59 -11.56
C ASP A 574 -8.51 20.42 -12.63
N GLU A 575 -9.54 21.19 -12.23
CA GLU A 575 -10.27 22.12 -13.09
C GLU A 575 -9.68 23.55 -13.08
N GLU A 576 -8.45 23.70 -12.56
CA GLU A 576 -7.72 24.98 -12.51
C GLU A 576 -8.47 26.12 -11.80
N GLN A 577 -9.41 25.78 -10.90
CA GLN A 577 -10.10 26.78 -10.05
C GLN A 577 -9.23 27.16 -8.83
N LEU A 578 -8.29 26.29 -8.44
CA LEU A 578 -7.26 26.57 -7.44
C LEU A 578 -5.91 26.61 -8.16
N GLN A 579 -5.22 27.73 -8.13
CA GLN A 579 -3.94 27.93 -8.81
C GLN A 579 -2.90 28.47 -7.83
N PHE A 580 -1.66 28.03 -7.98
CA PHE A 580 -0.53 28.57 -7.22
C PHE A 580 0.19 29.63 -8.04
N ASP A 581 0.25 30.86 -7.52
CA ASP A 581 1.02 31.94 -8.11
C ASP A 581 2.49 31.82 -7.70
N PHE A 582 3.32 31.27 -8.59
CA PHE A 582 4.75 31.08 -8.35
C PHE A 582 5.51 32.39 -8.13
N ASN A 583 5.02 33.53 -8.67
CA ASN A 583 5.69 34.83 -8.50
C ASN A 583 5.47 35.38 -7.09
N GLN A 584 4.30 35.17 -6.52
CA GLN A 584 3.95 35.66 -5.18
C GLN A 584 4.08 34.55 -4.12
N GLY A 585 4.20 33.29 -4.53
CA GLY A 585 4.30 32.14 -3.63
C GLY A 585 3.02 31.86 -2.85
N ILE A 586 1.85 32.22 -3.39
CA ILE A 586 0.54 32.09 -2.73
C ILE A 586 -0.47 31.33 -3.60
N TRP A 587 -1.44 30.69 -2.95
CA TRP A 587 -2.58 30.10 -3.61
C TRP A 587 -3.63 31.16 -3.94
N ARG A 588 -4.23 31.08 -5.15
CA ARG A 588 -5.29 31.95 -5.64
C ARG A 588 -6.50 31.16 -6.12
N TRP A 589 -7.68 31.72 -5.89
CA TRP A 589 -8.96 31.22 -6.39
C TRP A 589 -9.97 32.37 -6.45
N ASP A 590 -11.00 32.15 -7.24
CA ASP A 590 -12.16 33.06 -7.33
C ASP A 590 -13.37 32.33 -6.69
N LEU A 591 -13.81 32.81 -5.52
CA LEU A 591 -14.90 32.19 -4.76
C LEU A 591 -16.24 32.27 -5.50
N ASP A 592 -16.53 33.39 -6.18
CA ASP A 592 -17.79 33.57 -6.91
C ASP A 592 -17.84 32.63 -8.12
N ARG A 593 -16.72 32.48 -8.79
CA ARG A 593 -16.59 31.52 -9.89
C ARG A 593 -16.77 30.06 -9.40
N ILE A 594 -16.17 29.68 -8.28
CA ILE A 594 -16.34 28.35 -7.68
C ILE A 594 -17.82 28.09 -7.35
N GLN A 595 -18.54 29.09 -6.84
CA GLN A 595 -19.98 28.99 -6.56
C GLN A 595 -20.83 28.85 -7.82
N THR A 596 -20.45 29.52 -8.91
CA THR A 596 -21.23 29.53 -10.16
C THR A 596 -20.98 28.34 -11.08
N VAL A 597 -19.82 27.68 -11.00
CA VAL A 597 -19.43 26.54 -11.87
C VAL A 597 -20.26 25.26 -11.64
N GLY A 598 -21.23 25.27 -10.73
CA GLY A 598 -22.16 24.14 -10.54
C GLY A 598 -21.56 22.89 -9.89
N ILE A 599 -20.24 22.82 -9.67
CA ILE A 599 -19.58 21.72 -8.94
C ILE A 599 -20.15 21.63 -7.52
N THR A 600 -20.58 22.76 -6.99
CA THR A 600 -21.16 22.88 -5.65
C THR A 600 -22.61 22.43 -5.55
N ASP A 601 -23.32 22.23 -6.66
CA ASP A 601 -24.73 21.83 -6.69
C ASP A 601 -24.95 20.33 -6.93
N LEU A 602 -23.88 19.63 -7.33
CA LEU A 602 -23.90 18.18 -7.48
C LEU A 602 -23.96 17.52 -6.08
N ASN A 603 -24.83 16.52 -5.94
CA ASN A 603 -24.69 15.66 -4.77
C ASN A 603 -23.37 14.87 -4.89
N LEU A 604 -22.87 14.40 -3.75
CA LEU A 604 -21.51 13.85 -3.64
C LEU A 604 -21.28 12.59 -4.50
N ILE A 605 -22.31 11.82 -4.80
CA ILE A 605 -22.24 10.66 -5.69
C ILE A 605 -22.16 11.13 -7.14
N ASP A 606 -22.90 12.18 -7.52
CA ASP A 606 -22.88 12.75 -8.86
C ASP A 606 -21.51 13.32 -9.23
N LEU A 607 -20.78 13.87 -8.26
CA LEU A 607 -19.39 14.32 -8.46
C LEU A 607 -18.48 13.15 -8.85
N ILE A 608 -18.57 12.01 -8.13
CA ILE A 608 -17.80 10.80 -8.45
C ILE A 608 -18.21 10.28 -9.82
N VAL A 609 -19.52 10.22 -10.11
CA VAL A 609 -20.05 9.78 -11.40
C VAL A 609 -19.56 10.70 -12.53
N SER A 610 -19.53 12.01 -12.31
CA SER A 610 -19.01 12.97 -13.28
C SER A 610 -17.53 12.73 -13.57
N ASN A 611 -16.72 12.49 -12.53
CA ASN A 611 -15.31 12.19 -12.70
C ASN A 611 -15.08 10.84 -13.42
N LEU A 612 -15.87 9.81 -13.13
CA LEU A 612 -15.85 8.54 -13.86
C LEU A 612 -16.18 8.73 -15.35
N LYS A 613 -17.17 9.59 -15.66
CA LYS A 613 -17.58 9.87 -17.05
C LYS A 613 -16.53 10.68 -17.84
N LYS A 614 -15.60 11.36 -17.19
CA LYS A 614 -14.47 12.05 -17.84
C LYS A 614 -13.36 11.11 -18.31
N LEU A 615 -13.33 9.87 -17.81
CA LEU A 615 -12.37 8.87 -18.25
C LEU A 615 -12.64 8.42 -19.70
N ALA A 616 -11.62 7.85 -20.35
CA ALA A 616 -11.80 7.24 -21.68
C ALA A 616 -12.89 6.12 -21.65
N PRO A 617 -13.68 5.96 -22.72
CA PRO A 617 -14.76 4.99 -22.74
C PRO A 617 -14.33 3.55 -22.39
N GLN A 618 -13.13 3.14 -22.82
CA GLN A 618 -12.55 1.83 -22.48
C GLN A 618 -12.34 1.69 -20.97
N THR A 619 -11.75 2.71 -20.32
CA THR A 619 -11.54 2.72 -18.88
C THR A 619 -12.86 2.69 -18.10
N GLN A 620 -13.87 3.43 -18.58
CA GLN A 620 -15.22 3.41 -17.98
C GLN A 620 -15.83 2.00 -18.03
N THR A 621 -15.78 1.35 -19.20
CA THR A 621 -16.30 -0.02 -19.37
C THR A 621 -15.59 -1.00 -18.44
N LEU A 622 -14.26 -0.91 -18.32
CA LEU A 622 -13.49 -1.76 -17.40
C LEU A 622 -13.90 -1.56 -15.95
N LEU A 623 -14.04 -0.31 -15.51
CA LEU A 623 -14.45 -0.01 -14.12
C LEU A 623 -15.89 -0.49 -13.83
N LYS A 624 -16.79 -0.41 -14.79
CA LYS A 624 -18.16 -0.96 -14.69
C LYS A 624 -18.14 -2.48 -14.47
N ILE A 625 -17.39 -3.22 -15.29
CA ILE A 625 -17.27 -4.67 -15.16
C ILE A 625 -16.56 -5.06 -13.88
N ALA A 626 -15.46 -4.36 -13.55
CA ALA A 626 -14.73 -4.55 -12.29
C ALA A 626 -15.62 -4.36 -11.06
N ALA A 627 -16.53 -3.37 -11.10
CA ALA A 627 -17.46 -3.14 -10.00
C ALA A 627 -18.47 -4.30 -9.82
N CYS A 628 -18.77 -5.06 -10.85
CA CYS A 628 -19.60 -6.28 -10.75
C CYS A 628 -18.85 -7.45 -10.11
N ILE A 629 -17.50 -7.45 -10.14
CA ILE A 629 -16.68 -8.45 -9.42
C ILE A 629 -16.68 -8.14 -7.92
N GLY A 630 -16.50 -6.86 -7.57
CA GLY A 630 -16.47 -6.41 -6.19
C GLY A 630 -15.50 -5.26 -5.95
N THR A 631 -15.23 -4.95 -4.67
CA THR A 631 -14.29 -3.89 -4.27
C THR A 631 -12.84 -4.18 -4.64
N ARG A 632 -12.50 -5.46 -4.80
CA ARG A 632 -11.23 -5.97 -5.33
C ARG A 632 -11.49 -6.79 -6.58
N PHE A 633 -10.64 -6.64 -7.58
CA PHE A 633 -10.78 -7.36 -8.85
C PHE A 633 -9.40 -7.69 -9.43
N ASP A 634 -9.36 -8.72 -10.22
CA ASP A 634 -8.17 -9.29 -10.85
C ASP A 634 -8.32 -9.21 -12.37
N LEU A 635 -7.25 -8.79 -13.07
CA LEU A 635 -7.28 -8.66 -14.52
C LEU A 635 -7.40 -9.99 -15.26
N GLN A 636 -6.94 -11.10 -14.68
CA GLN A 636 -7.12 -12.41 -15.31
C GLN A 636 -8.60 -12.81 -15.36
N THR A 637 -9.37 -12.41 -14.36
CA THR A 637 -10.83 -12.59 -14.34
C THR A 637 -11.54 -11.65 -15.32
N LEU A 638 -11.03 -10.43 -15.52
CA LEU A 638 -11.60 -9.45 -16.46
C LEU A 638 -11.29 -9.77 -17.92
N ALA A 639 -10.10 -10.25 -18.22
CA ALA A 639 -9.57 -10.44 -19.57
C ALA A 639 -10.51 -11.25 -20.50
N PRO A 640 -11.05 -12.41 -20.08
CA PRO A 640 -11.97 -13.20 -20.92
C PRO A 640 -13.33 -12.53 -21.15
N ILE A 641 -13.75 -11.60 -20.26
CA ILE A 641 -15.06 -10.94 -20.38
C ILE A 641 -15.00 -9.85 -21.44
N VAL A 642 -13.86 -9.16 -21.52
CA VAL A 642 -13.64 -8.02 -22.42
C VAL A 642 -12.98 -8.45 -23.73
N ASP A 643 -12.56 -9.72 -23.84
CA ASP A 643 -11.81 -10.29 -24.96
C ASP A 643 -10.52 -9.49 -25.27
N GLN A 644 -9.76 -9.19 -24.23
CA GLN A 644 -8.49 -8.47 -24.32
C GLN A 644 -7.42 -9.14 -23.46
N SER A 645 -6.14 -8.91 -23.78
CA SER A 645 -5.04 -9.40 -22.95
C SER A 645 -5.00 -8.65 -21.59
N PRO A 646 -4.57 -9.30 -20.50
CA PRO A 646 -4.39 -8.64 -19.22
C PRO A 646 -3.46 -7.41 -19.30
N LEU A 647 -2.48 -7.42 -20.19
CA LEU A 647 -1.57 -6.30 -20.43
C LEU A 647 -2.31 -5.10 -21.04
N SER A 648 -3.13 -5.32 -22.05
CA SER A 648 -3.98 -4.28 -22.67
C SER A 648 -4.95 -3.67 -21.65
N LEU A 649 -5.54 -4.51 -20.78
CA LEU A 649 -6.43 -4.05 -19.71
C LEU A 649 -5.69 -3.19 -18.67
N ALA A 650 -4.48 -3.59 -18.26
CA ALA A 650 -3.67 -2.82 -17.34
C ALA A 650 -3.34 -1.42 -17.91
N GLN A 651 -2.99 -1.35 -19.19
CA GLN A 651 -2.77 -0.08 -19.88
C GLN A 651 -4.04 0.78 -19.91
N SER A 652 -5.19 0.17 -20.19
CA SER A 652 -6.49 0.86 -20.23
C SER A 652 -6.96 1.35 -18.86
N LEU A 653 -6.45 0.78 -17.76
CA LEU A 653 -6.75 1.24 -16.40
C LEU A 653 -5.84 2.38 -15.92
N MET A 654 -4.77 2.73 -16.65
CA MET A 654 -3.82 3.78 -16.26
C MET A 654 -4.49 5.13 -15.93
N PRO A 655 -5.47 5.64 -16.70
CA PRO A 655 -6.14 6.89 -16.35
C PRO A 655 -6.86 6.84 -14.99
N ALA A 656 -7.46 5.70 -14.64
CA ALA A 656 -8.13 5.50 -13.36
C ALA A 656 -7.13 5.42 -12.19
N LEU A 657 -5.94 4.84 -12.41
CA LEU A 657 -4.83 4.82 -11.45
C LEU A 657 -4.27 6.23 -11.22
N GLN A 658 -4.03 6.99 -12.28
CA GLN A 658 -3.54 8.37 -12.20
C GLN A 658 -4.49 9.29 -11.43
N GLN A 659 -5.80 9.07 -11.60
CA GLN A 659 -6.83 9.79 -10.85
C GLN A 659 -7.09 9.22 -9.45
N SER A 660 -6.35 8.18 -9.04
CA SER A 660 -6.51 7.51 -7.74
C SER A 660 -7.93 6.98 -7.50
N MET A 661 -8.60 6.49 -8.55
CA MET A 661 -9.92 5.84 -8.44
C MET A 661 -9.78 4.37 -8.09
N VAL A 662 -8.74 3.74 -8.59
CA VAL A 662 -8.31 2.39 -8.27
C VAL A 662 -6.85 2.36 -7.86
N LEU A 663 -6.46 1.35 -7.10
CA LEU A 663 -5.11 1.16 -6.61
C LEU A 663 -4.64 -0.26 -6.91
N PRO A 664 -3.39 -0.44 -7.36
CA PRO A 664 -2.79 -1.76 -7.49
C PRO A 664 -2.47 -2.32 -6.11
N LEU A 665 -2.71 -3.61 -5.89
CA LEU A 665 -2.34 -4.30 -4.66
C LEU A 665 -1.01 -5.06 -4.78
N ASN A 666 -0.50 -5.25 -5.99
CA ASN A 666 0.74 -5.97 -6.30
C ASN A 666 1.76 -5.00 -6.87
N PHE A 667 2.99 -5.03 -6.34
CA PHE A 667 4.10 -4.17 -6.76
C PHE A 667 4.63 -4.45 -8.18
N GLU A 668 4.48 -5.66 -8.66
CA GLU A 668 4.99 -6.08 -9.96
C GLU A 668 4.27 -5.43 -11.15
N LEU A 669 3.16 -4.74 -10.89
CA LEU A 669 2.32 -4.18 -11.93
C LEU A 669 3.02 -3.16 -12.80
N GLN A 670 3.77 -2.21 -12.21
CA GLN A 670 4.41 -1.13 -12.98
C GLN A 670 5.53 -1.65 -13.86
N THR A 671 6.30 -2.60 -13.35
CA THR A 671 7.31 -3.29 -14.14
C THR A 671 6.66 -4.11 -15.25
N THR A 672 5.51 -4.72 -14.97
CA THR A 672 4.79 -5.56 -15.95
C THR A 672 4.16 -4.76 -17.10
N LEU A 673 3.77 -3.50 -16.86
CA LEU A 673 3.32 -2.57 -17.91
C LEU A 673 4.41 -2.28 -18.98
N SER A 674 5.65 -2.53 -18.65
CA SER A 674 6.78 -2.37 -19.58
C SER A 674 7.00 -3.59 -20.49
N LEU A 675 6.31 -4.71 -20.26
CA LEU A 675 6.36 -5.89 -21.10
C LEU A 675 5.70 -5.65 -22.46
N THR A 676 6.19 -6.38 -23.48
CA THR A 676 5.55 -6.48 -24.78
C THR A 676 4.60 -7.68 -24.82
N GLU A 677 3.66 -7.70 -25.76
CA GLU A 677 2.81 -8.87 -26.02
C GLU A 677 3.64 -10.12 -26.36
N GLU A 678 4.80 -9.96 -27.02
CA GLU A 678 5.74 -11.05 -27.33
C GLU A 678 6.34 -11.65 -26.05
N ASP A 679 6.73 -10.79 -25.08
CA ASP A 679 7.23 -11.25 -23.78
C ASP A 679 6.15 -12.02 -23.02
N TRP A 680 4.91 -11.54 -23.11
CA TRP A 680 3.76 -12.15 -22.45
C TRP A 680 3.41 -13.53 -23.03
N GLN A 681 3.43 -13.67 -24.35
CA GLN A 681 3.14 -14.93 -25.04
C GLN A 681 4.22 -16.00 -24.82
N ASN A 682 5.49 -15.57 -24.70
CA ASN A 682 6.63 -16.46 -24.48
C ASN A 682 6.76 -16.94 -23.03
N ALA A 683 6.01 -16.34 -22.11
CA ALA A 683 6.00 -16.76 -20.72
C ALA A 683 5.11 -17.98 -20.55
N SER A 684 5.67 -19.06 -20.05
CA SER A 684 4.86 -20.13 -19.44
C SER A 684 3.97 -19.50 -18.37
N ALA A 685 2.67 -19.85 -18.39
CA ALA A 685 1.59 -19.31 -17.56
C ALA A 685 1.90 -19.34 -16.04
N SER A 686 2.90 -18.61 -15.60
CA SER A 686 3.27 -18.44 -14.21
C SER A 686 2.44 -17.31 -13.62
N SER A 687 1.56 -17.67 -12.78
CA SER A 687 0.90 -17.12 -11.58
C SER A 687 1.06 -15.62 -11.24
N THR A 688 1.20 -14.70 -12.18
CA THR A 688 1.20 -13.27 -11.88
C THR A 688 -0.25 -12.79 -11.79
N HIS A 689 -0.80 -12.74 -10.57
CA HIS A 689 -2.13 -12.20 -10.33
C HIS A 689 -2.05 -10.69 -10.22
N TRP A 690 -2.74 -9.96 -11.11
CA TRP A 690 -2.83 -8.51 -11.12
C TRP A 690 -4.11 -8.08 -10.43
N VAL A 691 -3.99 -7.80 -9.14
CA VAL A 691 -5.11 -7.46 -8.29
C VAL A 691 -5.14 -5.96 -8.05
N TYR A 692 -6.32 -5.39 -8.27
CA TYR A 692 -6.65 -3.99 -8.01
C TYR A 692 -7.75 -3.89 -6.97
N ARG A 693 -7.86 -2.71 -6.35
CA ARG A 693 -9.03 -2.35 -5.56
C ARG A 693 -9.51 -0.94 -5.88
N PHE A 694 -10.79 -0.69 -5.72
CA PHE A 694 -11.31 0.67 -5.68
C PHE A 694 -10.77 1.40 -4.45
N LEU A 695 -10.34 2.67 -4.60
CA LEU A 695 -9.80 3.46 -3.49
C LEU A 695 -10.81 3.59 -2.34
N HIS A 696 -12.10 3.70 -2.70
CA HIS A 696 -13.17 3.86 -1.73
C HIS A 696 -14.46 3.20 -2.21
N ASP A 697 -15.26 2.67 -1.26
CA ASP A 697 -16.52 1.99 -1.57
C ASP A 697 -17.50 2.88 -2.36
N ARG A 698 -17.47 4.20 -2.17
CA ARG A 698 -18.29 5.14 -2.94
C ARG A 698 -17.92 5.18 -4.43
N ILE A 699 -16.64 5.04 -4.75
CA ILE A 699 -16.20 4.94 -6.16
C ILE A 699 -16.68 3.62 -6.76
N HIS A 700 -16.56 2.52 -6.01
CA HIS A 700 -17.11 1.23 -6.40
C HIS A 700 -18.63 1.31 -6.64
N GLN A 701 -19.40 1.87 -5.68
CA GLN A 701 -20.84 2.05 -5.80
C GLN A 701 -21.22 2.93 -7.00
N ALA A 702 -20.49 4.03 -7.24
CA ALA A 702 -20.70 4.91 -8.38
C ALA A 702 -20.46 4.16 -9.71
N ALA A 703 -19.34 3.42 -9.82
CA ALA A 703 -19.05 2.60 -11.00
C ALA A 703 -20.10 1.53 -11.24
N TYR A 704 -20.55 0.85 -10.17
CA TYR A 704 -21.62 -0.17 -10.24
C TYR A 704 -22.96 0.43 -10.65
N SER A 705 -23.29 1.65 -10.19
CA SER A 705 -24.53 2.34 -10.55
C SER A 705 -24.59 2.78 -12.01
N LEU A 706 -23.43 2.95 -12.66
CA LEU A 706 -23.34 3.28 -14.09
C LEU A 706 -23.66 2.10 -15.01
N VAL A 707 -23.80 0.88 -14.47
CA VAL A 707 -24.17 -0.31 -15.24
C VAL A 707 -25.70 -0.41 -15.27
N GLU A 708 -26.26 -0.43 -16.47
CA GLU A 708 -27.71 -0.63 -16.65
C GLU A 708 -28.16 -1.99 -16.09
N PRO A 709 -29.37 -2.12 -15.51
CA PRO A 709 -29.80 -3.35 -14.86
C PRO A 709 -29.75 -4.62 -15.77
N VAL A 710 -30.02 -4.48 -17.04
CA VAL A 710 -29.95 -5.60 -18.00
C VAL A 710 -28.49 -5.96 -18.29
N GLU A 711 -27.64 -4.99 -18.55
CA GLU A 711 -26.20 -5.16 -18.75
C GLU A 711 -25.55 -5.78 -17.50
N ARG A 712 -26.00 -5.36 -16.31
CA ARG A 712 -25.51 -5.87 -15.02
C ARG A 712 -25.78 -7.38 -14.88
N ALA A 713 -27.00 -7.81 -15.20
CA ALA A 713 -27.38 -9.22 -15.16
C ALA A 713 -26.53 -10.06 -16.15
N ASP A 714 -26.25 -9.52 -17.34
CA ASP A 714 -25.41 -10.18 -18.34
C ASP A 714 -23.97 -10.33 -17.85
N ILE A 715 -23.39 -9.25 -17.32
CA ILE A 715 -22.02 -9.28 -16.77
C ILE A 715 -21.90 -10.31 -15.64
N HIS A 716 -22.81 -10.32 -14.69
CA HIS A 716 -22.81 -11.28 -13.59
C HIS A 716 -22.94 -12.74 -14.08
N ALA A 717 -23.82 -13.01 -15.04
CA ALA A 717 -24.00 -14.35 -15.61
C ALA A 717 -22.71 -14.83 -16.31
N ARG A 718 -22.10 -13.98 -17.14
CA ARG A 718 -20.84 -14.30 -17.83
C ARG A 718 -19.69 -14.51 -16.83
N LEU A 719 -19.56 -13.66 -15.82
CA LEU A 719 -18.57 -13.81 -14.75
C LEU A 719 -18.69 -15.18 -14.06
N GLY A 720 -19.91 -15.52 -13.62
CA GLY A 720 -20.15 -16.80 -12.96
C GLY A 720 -19.87 -18.00 -13.87
N HIS A 721 -20.23 -17.90 -15.15
CA HIS A 721 -19.98 -18.95 -16.15
C HIS A 721 -18.46 -19.14 -16.39
N LEU A 722 -17.72 -18.05 -16.58
CA LEU A 722 -16.26 -18.09 -16.77
C LEU A 722 -15.53 -18.64 -15.54
N MET A 723 -15.92 -18.21 -14.33
CA MET A 723 -15.36 -18.75 -13.09
C MET A 723 -15.61 -20.26 -12.97
N LEU A 724 -16.79 -20.72 -13.39
CA LEU A 724 -17.13 -22.16 -13.39
C LEU A 724 -16.26 -22.95 -14.38
N GLN A 725 -16.00 -22.39 -15.56
CA GLN A 725 -15.18 -23.03 -16.60
C GLN A 725 -13.68 -23.03 -16.24
N SER A 726 -13.16 -21.93 -15.72
CA SER A 726 -11.75 -21.77 -15.41
C SER A 726 -11.32 -22.49 -14.15
N THR A 727 -12.25 -22.85 -13.26
CA THR A 727 -11.92 -23.51 -11.99
C THR A 727 -11.96 -25.05 -12.13
N PRO A 728 -10.85 -25.77 -11.92
CA PRO A 728 -10.81 -27.24 -11.88
C PRO A 728 -11.84 -27.80 -10.90
N LYS A 729 -12.40 -28.96 -11.21
CA LYS A 729 -13.47 -29.58 -10.38
C LYS A 729 -13.05 -29.76 -8.92
N GLU A 730 -11.79 -30.13 -8.70
CA GLU A 730 -11.20 -30.38 -7.38
C GLU A 730 -11.16 -29.09 -6.52
N ARG A 731 -11.03 -27.93 -7.16
CA ARG A 731 -10.93 -26.62 -6.48
C ARG A 731 -12.25 -25.85 -6.47
N ARG A 732 -13.30 -26.32 -7.13
CA ARG A 732 -14.60 -25.64 -7.17
C ARG A 732 -15.19 -25.43 -5.79
N SER A 733 -14.99 -26.37 -4.88
CA SER A 733 -15.45 -26.22 -3.51
C SER A 733 -14.85 -24.98 -2.82
N GLU A 734 -13.65 -24.54 -3.18
CA GLU A 734 -13.00 -23.38 -2.55
C GLU A 734 -13.73 -22.08 -2.93
N VAL A 735 -14.15 -21.93 -4.18
CA VAL A 735 -14.75 -20.71 -4.76
C VAL A 735 -16.24 -20.81 -5.08
N ILE A 736 -16.92 -21.86 -4.57
CA ILE A 736 -18.32 -22.16 -4.92
C ILE A 736 -19.28 -20.98 -4.64
N PHE A 737 -19.06 -20.26 -3.53
CA PHE A 737 -19.89 -19.12 -3.17
C PHE A 737 -19.73 -17.97 -4.17
N ASP A 738 -18.49 -17.66 -4.58
CA ASP A 738 -18.24 -16.61 -5.56
C ASP A 738 -18.91 -16.95 -6.91
N ILE A 739 -18.81 -18.20 -7.37
CA ILE A 739 -19.48 -18.68 -8.61
C ILE A 739 -20.98 -18.53 -8.48
N VAL A 740 -21.58 -19.07 -7.42
CA VAL A 740 -23.04 -19.10 -7.23
C VAL A 740 -23.61 -17.71 -7.07
N ASN A 741 -22.95 -16.81 -6.32
CA ASN A 741 -23.38 -15.44 -6.14
C ASN A 741 -23.45 -14.68 -7.48
N GLN A 742 -22.43 -14.85 -8.33
CA GLN A 742 -22.40 -14.24 -9.65
C GLN A 742 -23.53 -14.81 -10.55
N LEU A 743 -23.70 -16.13 -10.59
CA LEU A 743 -24.75 -16.77 -11.40
C LEU A 743 -26.17 -16.39 -10.95
N ASN A 744 -26.39 -16.29 -9.63
CA ASN A 744 -27.67 -15.92 -9.05
C ASN A 744 -28.01 -14.44 -9.28
N ALA A 745 -27.01 -13.54 -9.23
CA ALA A 745 -27.19 -12.12 -9.55
C ALA A 745 -27.61 -11.91 -11.02
N GLY A 746 -27.16 -12.80 -11.92
CA GLY A 746 -27.56 -12.82 -13.34
C GLY A 746 -28.48 -13.98 -13.73
N ILE A 747 -29.30 -14.50 -12.82
CA ILE A 747 -30.03 -15.79 -12.98
C ILE A 747 -30.85 -15.91 -14.26
N ALA A 748 -31.47 -14.82 -14.72
CA ALA A 748 -32.27 -14.83 -15.93
C ALA A 748 -31.45 -15.21 -17.18
N ILE A 749 -30.21 -14.74 -17.25
CA ILE A 749 -29.27 -15.00 -18.35
C ILE A 749 -28.43 -16.24 -18.06
N ALA A 750 -28.07 -16.49 -16.81
CA ALA A 750 -27.31 -17.67 -16.41
C ALA A 750 -28.02 -18.99 -16.85
N ARG A 751 -29.33 -19.01 -16.81
CA ARG A 751 -30.15 -20.17 -17.30
C ARG A 751 -30.02 -20.44 -18.79
N THR A 752 -29.55 -19.49 -19.57
CA THR A 752 -29.26 -19.69 -21.01
C THR A 752 -27.84 -20.14 -21.27
N LEU A 753 -26.93 -19.89 -20.34
CA LEU A 753 -25.50 -20.24 -20.43
C LEU A 753 -25.17 -21.58 -19.77
N ILE A 754 -25.95 -21.99 -18.78
CA ILE A 754 -25.75 -23.22 -18.00
C ILE A 754 -27.06 -23.97 -17.87
N GLU A 755 -27.00 -25.30 -17.95
CA GLU A 755 -28.16 -26.13 -17.71
C GLU A 755 -28.76 -25.87 -16.32
N PRO A 756 -30.11 -25.69 -16.23
CA PRO A 756 -30.78 -25.44 -14.96
C PRO A 756 -30.46 -26.46 -13.86
N ALA A 757 -30.30 -27.74 -14.25
CA ALA A 757 -29.92 -28.81 -13.31
C ALA A 757 -28.51 -28.58 -12.71
N THR A 758 -27.58 -28.15 -13.54
CA THR A 758 -26.19 -27.80 -13.07
C THR A 758 -26.21 -26.61 -12.13
N LEU A 759 -26.99 -25.57 -12.45
CA LEU A 759 -27.13 -24.39 -11.58
C LEU A 759 -27.79 -24.77 -10.25
N ALA A 760 -28.77 -25.63 -10.24
CA ALA A 760 -29.41 -26.13 -9.02
C ALA A 760 -28.41 -26.95 -8.16
N ASP A 761 -27.61 -27.81 -8.80
CA ASP A 761 -26.59 -28.61 -8.12
C ASP A 761 -25.50 -27.72 -7.50
N LEU A 762 -25.03 -26.70 -8.21
CA LEU A 762 -24.07 -25.73 -7.66
C LEU A 762 -24.60 -24.98 -6.43
N ASN A 763 -25.88 -24.57 -6.49
CA ASN A 763 -26.57 -23.95 -5.36
C ASN A 763 -26.70 -24.92 -4.17
N LEU A 764 -27.01 -26.20 -4.44
CA LEU A 764 -27.08 -27.22 -3.40
C LEU A 764 -25.69 -27.47 -2.75
N GLN A 765 -24.64 -27.53 -3.56
CA GLN A 765 -23.27 -27.67 -3.05
C GLN A 765 -22.88 -26.48 -2.19
N ALA A 766 -23.19 -25.25 -2.61
CA ALA A 766 -22.96 -24.03 -1.82
C ALA A 766 -23.74 -24.06 -0.51
N ALA A 767 -25.03 -24.42 -0.55
CA ALA A 767 -25.87 -24.57 0.65
C ALA A 767 -25.34 -25.65 1.60
N ALA A 768 -24.92 -26.81 1.07
CA ALA A 768 -24.31 -27.88 1.87
C ALA A 768 -23.01 -27.44 2.52
N LYS A 769 -22.15 -26.66 1.81
CA LYS A 769 -20.93 -26.10 2.34
C LYS A 769 -21.22 -25.05 3.42
N ALA A 770 -22.18 -24.13 3.19
CA ALA A 770 -22.63 -23.17 4.18
C ALA A 770 -23.13 -23.86 5.46
N LYS A 771 -23.96 -24.90 5.29
CA LYS A 771 -24.48 -25.70 6.41
C LYS A 771 -23.40 -26.42 7.22
N ARG A 772 -22.31 -26.82 6.60
CA ARG A 772 -21.16 -27.44 7.32
C ARG A 772 -20.33 -26.40 8.06
N ALA A 773 -20.26 -25.18 7.53
CA ALA A 773 -19.50 -24.08 8.13
C ALA A 773 -20.29 -23.33 9.21
N ALA A 774 -21.63 -23.32 9.13
CA ALA A 774 -22.54 -22.73 10.14
C ALA A 774 -22.89 -23.73 11.23
#